data_22e9eac55e58748839a516a365a9a27e
#
_entry.id   22e9eac55e58748839a516a365a9a27e
#
_cell.length_a   1.000
_cell.length_b   1.000
_cell.length_c   1.000
_cell.angle_alpha   90.00
_cell.angle_beta   90.00
_cell.angle_gamma   90.00
#
_symmetry.space_group_name_H-M   'P 1'
#
loop_
_entity.id
_entity.type
_entity.pdbx_description
1 polymer ?
#
loop_
_entity_poly.entity_id
_entity_poly.type
_entity_poly.pdbx_seq_one_letter_code
_entity_poly.pdbx_strand_id
1 'polypeptide(L)'
;MRNLTRRSLLAAVMGLVLSGAAAFAADPGMKTLHGHVPAVVSGLQAKGLLPANTNLTLAIGLPLRNTDALTNLLRQIYDPSSTNYHRYLTPDEFTAQFGPTEQDYQKVVDFANANGLAVTKTHGNRMLLDVSGKVSDVEKAFHVKMRTYHHPTENRDFFAPDAEPSVGSSLPVLHVTGLDNYEVPHSLLHKMPVSNVKPALGSGPGGGYIGSDFRSAYVPGATLTGAGQTVGLLQFDSGFFQSDITAYEIQAGLPNVPVQAVLLDGYNGGSGNANDEVSLDIEMVISMAPGISKVLVFEGSLPDDILNAMAASNQVRQLSASWSYPIDALTEQIYQQFAAQGQSFFNASGDSDAWLTGQIPQPCDDPHITIVGGTTLTTSANNAWASETVWNWGIEFGPADDGIGGGGGISTAYLVPSWQTNINMTDNMGSTTFRNIPDVALTADNVYVNYGGGLNGTFGGTSCASPLWAGFTALVNQQAALNGNRSVGFLNPALYAIAQSAIYTNCFHDITTGNNTWSLSPNLFYATNGYDLCTGLGTPAGANLINALAGNNFITPITAPAPPYGSTLAALNGGNPNGAWSLFVLDDQSPDSGVISNGWSFTLTTGSLVGFAADKALSMTASATDVLVNSNVTYTVGLTNYGPSSSSNMIMLDTLPSGVTVVAITNTLVGSSVEVNASQISWNLGTLATGAGAQLMLTMSSSSVGIITNSAIVQADTTDANIDNNSASVAVNVVSSLPPPQVSAISVGGGAFHLTISNPNASTVIIQASTNLVNWVNVYTSTLPSITFNDSTQTNYHDRFYRAKIGP
;
A
#
# COMPACT_ATOMS: atom_id res chain seq x y z
N MET A 1 -60.48 -30.86 -24.12
CA MET A 1 -61.67 -30.05 -24.53
C MET A 1 -61.59 -28.71 -23.73
N ARG A 2 -61.46 -27.69 -24.50
CA ARG A 2 -62.05 -26.29 -24.32
C ARG A 2 -61.90 -25.66 -22.93
N ASN A 3 -61.02 -24.64 -22.80
CA ASN A 3 -61.15 -23.25 -23.15
C ASN A 3 -61.71 -22.39 -22.02
N LEU A 4 -61.04 -21.39 -21.65
CA LEU A 4 -61.22 -19.94 -21.72
C LEU A 4 -61.07 -19.21 -20.36
N THR A 5 -59.98 -18.46 -20.32
CA THR A 5 -59.86 -17.05 -19.91
C THR A 5 -60.87 -16.44 -18.95
N ARG A 6 -60.38 -15.81 -17.86
CA ARG A 6 -60.74 -14.41 -17.50
C ARG A 6 -59.67 -13.76 -16.63
N ARG A 7 -59.12 -12.69 -17.16
CA ARG A 7 -58.35 -11.68 -16.43
C ARG A 7 -59.29 -10.97 -15.49
N SER A 8 -58.89 -10.80 -14.23
CA SER A 8 -59.52 -9.79 -13.34
C SER A 8 -58.41 -8.89 -12.86
N LEU A 9 -58.45 -7.65 -13.33
CA LEU A 9 -57.74 -6.49 -12.79
C LEU A 9 -58.25 -6.25 -11.36
N LEU A 10 -57.35 -6.33 -10.36
CA LEU A 10 -57.58 -5.69 -9.06
C LEU A 10 -56.70 -4.46 -9.04
N ALA A 11 -57.33 -3.29 -9.20
CA ALA A 11 -56.74 -1.99 -8.91
C ALA A 11 -56.68 -1.83 -7.38
N ALA A 12 -55.46 -1.94 -6.79
CA ALA A 12 -55.23 -1.52 -5.42
C ALA A 12 -55.04 0.00 -5.41
N VAL A 13 -55.97 0.68 -4.85
CA VAL A 13 -55.88 2.11 -4.50
C VAL A 13 -54.88 2.22 -3.36
N MET A 14 -53.66 2.66 -3.67
CA MET A 14 -52.65 3.01 -2.70
C MET A 14 -52.99 4.42 -2.18
N GLY A 15 -53.57 4.47 -0.99
CA GLY A 15 -53.78 5.70 -0.25
C GLY A 15 -52.46 6.32 0.13
N LEU A 16 -52.09 7.41 -0.53
CA LEU A 16 -50.95 8.24 -0.18
C LEU A 16 -51.27 8.96 1.12
N VAL A 17 -50.80 8.45 2.26
CA VAL A 17 -50.71 9.23 3.49
C VAL A 17 -49.49 10.12 3.35
N LEU A 18 -49.69 11.35 2.90
CA LEU A 18 -48.69 12.40 3.06
C LEU A 18 -48.58 12.75 4.55
N SER A 19 -47.65 12.05 5.26
CA SER A 19 -47.10 12.61 6.48
C SER A 19 -46.20 13.78 6.06
N GLY A 20 -46.67 14.99 6.31
CA GLY A 20 -45.95 16.21 6.10
C GLY A 20 -44.72 16.24 7.01
N ALA A 21 -43.59 15.72 6.53
CA ALA A 21 -42.32 16.18 7.01
C ALA A 21 -42.19 17.63 6.54
N ALA A 22 -42.24 18.56 7.48
CA ALA A 22 -41.87 19.94 7.22
C ALA A 22 -40.39 19.93 6.78
N ALA A 23 -40.18 19.98 5.47
CA ALA A 23 -38.88 20.32 4.94
C ALA A 23 -38.60 21.75 5.40
N PHE A 24 -37.80 21.91 6.43
CA PHE A 24 -37.19 23.19 6.73
C PHE A 24 -36.37 23.55 5.49
N ALA A 25 -36.79 24.64 4.81
CA ALA A 25 -36.02 25.24 3.75
C ALA A 25 -34.62 25.52 4.36
N ALA A 26 -33.57 24.93 3.79
CA ALA A 26 -32.24 25.21 4.22
C ALA A 26 -32.01 26.73 4.14
N ASP A 27 -31.52 27.29 5.25
CA ASP A 27 -31.08 28.68 5.28
C ASP A 27 -29.96 28.81 4.23
N PRO A 28 -30.05 29.68 3.22
CA PRO A 28 -29.06 29.79 2.16
C PRO A 28 -27.64 30.08 2.63
N GLY A 29 -27.43 30.36 3.92
CA GLY A 29 -26.12 30.53 4.58
C GLY A 29 -25.61 29.31 5.37
N MET A 30 -26.36 28.20 5.45
CA MET A 30 -26.02 27.02 6.22
C MET A 30 -25.79 25.80 5.32
N LYS A 31 -24.89 24.90 5.73
CA LYS A 31 -24.76 23.55 5.18
C LYS A 31 -25.01 22.50 6.26
N THR A 32 -25.70 21.43 5.91
CA THR A 32 -25.94 20.27 6.75
C THR A 32 -24.76 19.32 6.64
N LEU A 33 -24.30 18.80 7.78
CA LEU A 33 -23.32 17.72 7.86
C LEU A 33 -24.09 16.41 8.02
N HIS A 34 -23.95 15.50 7.07
CA HIS A 34 -24.69 14.24 7.05
C HIS A 34 -23.92 13.10 7.74
N GLY A 35 -24.67 12.13 8.26
CA GLY A 35 -24.14 10.91 8.85
C GLY A 35 -23.87 10.98 10.36
N HIS A 36 -24.42 11.98 11.06
CA HIS A 36 -24.25 12.13 12.51
C HIS A 36 -25.44 11.63 13.31
N VAL A 37 -26.57 11.34 12.65
CA VAL A 37 -27.74 10.75 13.30
C VAL A 37 -27.77 9.26 12.96
N PRO A 38 -27.46 8.36 13.91
CA PRO A 38 -27.53 6.92 13.66
C PRO A 38 -28.92 6.53 13.09
N ALA A 39 -28.95 5.74 12.02
CA ALA A 39 -30.20 5.37 11.35
C ALA A 39 -31.24 4.74 12.28
N VAL A 40 -30.79 4.02 13.29
CA VAL A 40 -31.63 3.36 14.30
C VAL A 40 -32.45 4.36 15.12
N VAL A 41 -31.99 5.59 15.31
CA VAL A 41 -32.65 6.63 16.09
C VAL A 41 -34.05 6.90 15.56
N SER A 42 -34.27 6.78 14.26
CA SER A 42 -35.59 6.98 13.63
C SER A 42 -36.67 6.00 14.15
N GLY A 43 -36.27 4.83 14.65
CA GLY A 43 -37.14 3.80 15.21
C GLY A 43 -37.19 3.77 16.76
N LEU A 44 -36.40 4.61 17.42
CA LEU A 44 -36.27 4.59 18.88
C LEU A 44 -37.01 5.76 19.55
N GLN A 45 -37.51 5.49 20.74
CA GLN A 45 -38.05 6.57 21.60
C GLN A 45 -36.92 7.12 22.48
N ALA A 46 -36.70 8.43 22.41
CA ALA A 46 -35.74 9.08 23.28
C ALA A 46 -36.13 8.97 24.75
N LYS A 47 -35.19 8.62 25.61
CA LYS A 47 -35.33 8.58 27.07
C LYS A 47 -35.41 9.99 27.70
N GLY A 48 -34.68 10.95 27.07
CA GLY A 48 -34.59 12.31 27.54
C GLY A 48 -33.59 13.13 26.74
N LEU A 49 -33.33 14.33 27.24
CA LEU A 49 -32.22 15.16 26.77
C LEU A 49 -30.92 14.77 27.49
N LEU A 50 -29.80 14.81 26.78
CA LEU A 50 -28.50 14.73 27.40
C LEU A 50 -28.32 15.96 28.31
N PRO A 51 -27.85 15.83 29.58
CA PRO A 51 -27.74 16.98 30.48
C PRO A 51 -26.88 18.09 29.90
N ALA A 52 -27.38 19.32 29.89
CA ALA A 52 -26.74 20.48 29.24
C ALA A 52 -25.33 20.81 29.78
N ASN A 53 -25.00 20.37 30.99
CA ASN A 53 -23.69 20.56 31.61
C ASN A 53 -22.73 19.38 31.41
N THR A 54 -23.15 18.29 30.75
CA THR A 54 -22.25 17.22 30.34
C THR A 54 -21.19 17.77 29.39
N ASN A 55 -19.93 17.41 29.65
CA ASN A 55 -18.84 17.79 28.75
C ASN A 55 -18.65 16.72 27.68
N LEU A 56 -18.59 17.13 26.43
CA LEU A 56 -18.27 16.27 25.28
C LEU A 56 -16.88 16.61 24.77
N THR A 57 -16.15 15.58 24.38
CA THR A 57 -14.92 15.67 23.60
C THR A 57 -15.28 15.40 22.16
N LEU A 58 -14.91 16.29 21.26
CA LEU A 58 -15.23 16.21 19.84
C LEU A 58 -13.98 16.39 19.00
N ALA A 59 -13.96 15.76 17.85
CA ALA A 59 -12.95 15.97 16.82
C ALA A 59 -13.64 16.57 15.57
N ILE A 60 -13.24 17.78 15.19
CA ILE A 60 -13.79 18.47 14.01
C ILE A 60 -12.87 18.21 12.83
N GLY A 61 -13.35 17.43 11.86
CA GLY A 61 -12.64 17.08 10.64
C GLY A 61 -12.78 18.16 9.55
N LEU A 62 -11.70 18.43 8.85
CA LEU A 62 -11.65 19.34 7.70
C LEU A 62 -11.39 18.56 6.40
N PRO A 63 -11.99 18.98 5.27
CA PRO A 63 -11.80 18.30 4.00
C PRO A 63 -10.40 18.51 3.41
N LEU A 64 -9.87 17.49 2.77
CA LEU A 64 -8.68 17.60 1.94
C LEU A 64 -8.92 18.50 0.73
N ARG A 65 -7.86 19.09 0.24
CA ARG A 65 -7.81 19.83 -1.03
C ARG A 65 -7.32 18.92 -2.14
N ASN A 66 -7.61 19.28 -3.39
CA ASN A 66 -7.04 18.63 -4.58
C ASN A 66 -7.28 17.10 -4.60
N THR A 67 -8.42 16.63 -4.17
CA THR A 67 -8.75 15.20 -4.03
C THR A 67 -8.58 14.40 -5.33
N ASP A 68 -8.90 14.99 -6.50
CA ASP A 68 -8.66 14.36 -7.79
C ASP A 68 -7.15 14.12 -8.06
N ALA A 69 -6.32 15.09 -7.64
CA ALA A 69 -4.87 14.95 -7.76
C ALA A 69 -4.33 13.88 -6.80
N LEU A 70 -4.89 13.76 -5.59
CA LEU A 70 -4.56 12.70 -4.63
C LEU A 70 -4.92 11.32 -5.20
N THR A 71 -6.14 11.15 -5.70
CA THR A 71 -6.59 9.91 -6.33
C THR A 71 -5.66 9.50 -7.48
N ASN A 72 -5.28 10.47 -8.33
CA ASN A 72 -4.36 10.21 -9.42
C ASN A 72 -2.94 9.87 -8.94
N LEU A 73 -2.46 10.52 -7.87
CA LEU A 73 -1.18 10.23 -7.25
C LEU A 73 -1.15 8.82 -6.65
N LEU A 74 -2.19 8.43 -5.90
CA LEU A 74 -2.29 7.08 -5.31
C LEU A 74 -2.23 6.01 -6.40
N ARG A 75 -2.97 6.17 -7.50
CA ARG A 75 -2.87 5.25 -8.63
C ARG A 75 -1.45 5.14 -9.18
N GLN A 76 -0.72 6.25 -9.28
CA GLN A 76 0.66 6.25 -9.79
C GLN A 76 1.66 5.64 -8.80
N ILE A 77 1.49 5.88 -7.50
CA ILE A 77 2.38 5.35 -6.47
C ILE A 77 2.36 3.81 -6.43
N TYR A 78 1.22 3.22 -6.74
CA TYR A 78 1.03 1.76 -6.70
C TYR A 78 1.00 1.09 -8.09
N ASP A 79 1.31 1.82 -9.16
CA ASP A 79 1.49 1.27 -10.51
C ASP A 79 2.97 1.02 -10.79
N PRO A 80 3.43 -0.24 -10.91
CA PRO A 80 4.84 -0.56 -11.19
C PRO A 80 5.37 0.04 -12.49
N SER A 81 4.51 0.38 -13.45
CA SER A 81 4.91 1.03 -14.70
C SER A 81 5.10 2.54 -14.57
N SER A 82 4.67 3.13 -13.48
CA SER A 82 4.74 4.57 -13.23
C SER A 82 6.12 5.01 -12.76
N THR A 83 6.57 6.17 -13.24
CA THR A 83 7.78 6.84 -12.71
C THR A 83 7.63 7.30 -11.26
N ASN A 84 6.39 7.32 -10.75
CA ASN A 84 6.08 7.64 -9.36
C ASN A 84 5.92 6.40 -8.47
N TYR A 85 6.20 5.20 -8.99
CA TYR A 85 6.10 3.95 -8.23
C TYR A 85 6.87 4.06 -6.92
N HIS A 86 6.18 3.79 -5.80
CA HIS A 86 6.67 3.89 -4.42
C HIS A 86 7.33 5.24 -4.07
N ARG A 87 6.99 6.33 -4.76
CA ARG A 87 7.43 7.69 -4.40
C ARG A 87 6.44 8.32 -3.43
N TYR A 88 6.56 7.89 -2.19
CA TYR A 88 5.68 8.35 -1.10
C TYR A 88 6.00 9.78 -0.67
N LEU A 89 4.98 10.43 -0.15
CA LEU A 89 5.08 11.73 0.48
C LEU A 89 5.49 11.61 1.95
N THR A 90 6.20 12.60 2.43
CA THR A 90 6.30 12.83 3.87
C THR A 90 5.00 13.44 4.40
N PRO A 91 4.72 13.40 5.73
CA PRO A 91 3.56 14.08 6.31
C PRO A 91 3.48 15.56 5.96
N ASP A 92 4.63 16.25 5.92
CA ASP A 92 4.70 17.67 5.56
C ASP A 92 4.38 17.91 4.08
N GLU A 93 4.88 17.06 3.18
CA GLU A 93 4.57 17.13 1.75
C GLU A 93 3.09 16.82 1.48
N PHE A 94 2.52 15.83 2.17
CA PHE A 94 1.09 15.54 2.11
C PHE A 94 0.28 16.75 2.54
N THR A 95 0.61 17.31 3.70
CA THR A 95 -0.04 18.50 4.25
C THR A 95 0.03 19.70 3.31
N ALA A 96 1.19 19.94 2.71
CA ALA A 96 1.40 21.06 1.78
C ALA A 96 0.54 20.91 0.52
N GLN A 97 0.40 19.68 -0.02
CA GLN A 97 -0.32 19.44 -1.27
C GLN A 97 -1.82 19.26 -1.07
N PHE A 98 -2.23 18.55 -0.02
CA PHE A 98 -3.59 18.07 0.16
C PHE A 98 -4.26 18.52 1.45
N GLY A 99 -3.51 18.81 2.50
CA GLY A 99 -4.06 19.27 3.77
C GLY A 99 -4.81 20.61 3.65
N PRO A 100 -5.78 20.91 4.51
CA PRO A 100 -6.45 22.19 4.57
C PRO A 100 -5.47 23.36 4.68
N THR A 101 -5.84 24.53 4.16
CA THR A 101 -5.00 25.73 4.32
C THR A 101 -4.97 26.20 5.78
N GLU A 102 -3.93 26.91 6.17
CA GLU A 102 -3.86 27.53 7.51
C GLU A 102 -5.05 28.49 7.74
N GLN A 103 -5.46 29.20 6.70
CA GLN A 103 -6.61 30.10 6.78
C GLN A 103 -7.92 29.32 7.02
N ASP A 104 -8.12 28.19 6.37
CA ASP A 104 -9.32 27.38 6.57
C ASP A 104 -9.31 26.71 7.95
N TYR A 105 -8.16 26.25 8.39
CA TYR A 105 -8.02 25.71 9.73
C TYR A 105 -8.30 26.76 10.81
N GLN A 106 -7.79 27.97 10.64
CA GLN A 106 -8.03 29.08 11.57
C GLN A 106 -9.52 29.44 11.64
N LYS A 107 -10.28 29.40 10.53
CA LYS A 107 -11.73 29.62 10.56
C LYS A 107 -12.45 28.64 11.50
N VAL A 108 -12.03 27.36 11.52
CA VAL A 108 -12.61 26.34 12.40
C VAL A 108 -12.19 26.58 13.85
N VAL A 109 -10.96 26.97 14.12
CA VAL A 109 -10.50 27.39 15.44
C VAL A 109 -11.33 28.59 15.96
N ASP A 110 -11.52 29.61 15.12
CA ASP A 110 -12.32 30.79 15.45
C ASP A 110 -13.79 30.43 15.71
N PHE A 111 -14.35 29.53 14.92
CA PHE A 111 -15.69 29.00 15.12
C PHE A 111 -15.84 28.29 16.45
N ALA A 112 -14.91 27.39 16.80
CA ALA A 112 -14.92 26.68 18.08
C ALA A 112 -14.92 27.65 19.25
N ASN A 113 -13.99 28.60 19.25
CA ASN A 113 -13.86 29.61 20.32
C ASN A 113 -15.13 30.50 20.43
N ALA A 114 -15.69 30.95 19.29
CA ALA A 114 -16.90 31.80 19.27
C ALA A 114 -18.13 31.09 19.82
N ASN A 115 -18.16 29.74 19.81
CA ASN A 115 -19.26 28.93 20.30
C ASN A 115 -19.02 28.33 21.69
N GLY A 116 -17.91 28.69 22.38
CA GLY A 116 -17.61 28.22 23.73
C GLY A 116 -17.00 26.82 23.78
N LEU A 117 -16.53 26.31 22.63
CA LEU A 117 -15.79 25.05 22.56
C LEU A 117 -14.31 25.33 22.80
N ALA A 118 -13.74 24.71 23.83
CA ALA A 118 -12.32 24.88 24.14
C ALA A 118 -11.49 24.00 23.18
N VAL A 119 -10.57 24.60 22.44
CA VAL A 119 -9.61 23.84 21.62
C VAL A 119 -8.64 23.12 22.56
N THR A 120 -8.63 21.79 22.50
CA THR A 120 -7.80 20.93 23.34
C THR A 120 -6.49 20.52 22.66
N LYS A 121 -6.52 20.37 21.31
CA LYS A 121 -5.35 20.02 20.52
C LYS A 121 -5.47 20.53 19.09
N THR A 122 -4.35 20.86 18.48
CA THR A 122 -4.24 21.17 17.05
C THR A 122 -3.30 20.19 16.38
N HIS A 123 -3.55 19.89 15.09
CA HIS A 123 -2.79 18.91 14.33
C HIS A 123 -2.00 19.55 13.19
N GLY A 124 -0.76 19.11 12.98
CA GLY A 124 0.15 19.69 11.98
C GLY A 124 -0.36 19.53 10.54
N ASN A 125 -1.07 18.44 10.26
CA ASN A 125 -1.69 18.20 8.93
C ASN A 125 -2.98 19.01 8.72
N ARG A 126 -3.52 19.65 9.77
CA ARG A 126 -4.72 20.49 9.73
C ARG A 126 -6.02 19.78 9.31
N MET A 127 -6.02 18.46 9.33
CA MET A 127 -7.22 17.68 8.98
C MET A 127 -8.19 17.58 10.16
N LEU A 128 -7.71 17.76 11.38
CA LEU A 128 -8.44 17.54 12.62
C LEU A 128 -8.21 18.67 13.62
N LEU A 129 -9.27 19.07 14.34
CA LEU A 129 -9.23 19.99 15.46
C LEU A 129 -9.97 19.40 16.65
N ASP A 130 -9.27 19.09 17.74
CA ASP A 130 -9.90 18.57 18.94
C ASP A 130 -10.43 19.68 19.80
N VAL A 131 -11.67 19.51 20.21
CA VAL A 131 -12.37 20.50 21.04
C VAL A 131 -13.13 19.80 22.17
N SER A 132 -13.38 20.54 23.25
CA SER A 132 -14.21 20.09 24.34
C SER A 132 -15.20 21.18 24.71
N GLY A 133 -16.44 20.78 24.99
CA GLY A 133 -17.46 21.74 25.35
C GLY A 133 -18.65 21.11 26.05
N LYS A 134 -19.45 21.95 26.72
CA LYS A 134 -20.71 21.50 27.31
C LYS A 134 -21.73 21.18 26.22
N VAL A 135 -22.61 20.25 26.48
CA VAL A 135 -23.74 19.92 25.59
C VAL A 135 -24.50 21.17 25.15
N SER A 136 -24.74 22.14 26.06
CA SER A 136 -25.38 23.42 25.71
C SER A 136 -24.66 24.21 24.62
N ASP A 137 -23.35 24.18 24.62
CA ASP A 137 -22.49 24.91 23.67
C ASP A 137 -22.38 24.14 22.34
N VAL A 138 -22.28 22.82 22.41
CA VAL A 138 -22.34 21.91 21.27
C VAL A 138 -23.66 22.02 20.53
N GLU A 139 -24.80 21.98 21.24
CA GLU A 139 -26.13 22.17 20.66
C GLU A 139 -26.28 23.49 19.94
N LYS A 140 -25.70 24.55 20.52
CA LYS A 140 -25.72 25.89 19.89
C LYS A 140 -24.81 25.95 18.67
N ALA A 141 -23.60 25.38 18.76
CA ALA A 141 -22.62 25.42 17.69
C ALA A 141 -23.11 24.68 16.43
N PHE A 142 -23.73 23.53 16.62
CA PHE A 142 -24.11 22.63 15.53
C PHE A 142 -25.62 22.60 15.23
N HIS A 143 -26.42 23.41 15.92
CA HIS A 143 -27.88 23.56 15.73
C HIS A 143 -28.67 22.26 15.92
N VAL A 144 -28.32 21.46 16.90
CA VAL A 144 -28.92 20.16 17.26
C VAL A 144 -29.45 20.16 18.68
N LYS A 145 -30.21 19.11 19.05
CA LYS A 145 -30.51 18.75 20.43
C LYS A 145 -29.98 17.37 20.71
N MET A 146 -29.15 17.26 21.74
CA MET A 146 -28.54 15.98 22.16
C MET A 146 -29.54 15.19 22.99
N ARG A 147 -29.84 13.95 22.58
CA ARG A 147 -30.79 13.06 23.23
C ARG A 147 -30.13 11.77 23.66
N THR A 148 -30.73 11.15 24.66
CA THR A 148 -30.33 9.81 25.13
C THR A 148 -31.36 8.78 24.70
N TYR A 149 -30.87 7.59 24.34
CA TYR A 149 -31.65 6.44 23.89
C TYR A 149 -31.14 5.18 24.58
N HIS A 150 -31.98 4.14 24.64
CA HIS A 150 -31.53 2.81 25.02
C HIS A 150 -31.04 2.06 23.79
N HIS A 151 -29.86 1.44 23.86
CA HIS A 151 -29.31 0.70 22.75
C HIS A 151 -30.14 -0.55 22.45
N PRO A 152 -30.50 -0.84 21.18
CA PRO A 152 -31.45 -1.91 20.86
C PRO A 152 -30.93 -3.31 21.14
N THR A 153 -29.61 -3.54 21.09
CA THR A 153 -28.97 -4.85 21.26
C THR A 153 -28.01 -4.90 22.43
N GLU A 154 -27.48 -3.77 22.89
CA GLU A 154 -26.55 -3.70 24.02
C GLU A 154 -27.24 -3.17 25.28
N ASN A 155 -26.84 -3.65 26.44
CA ASN A 155 -27.42 -3.22 27.71
C ASN A 155 -26.80 -1.91 28.22
N ARG A 156 -26.87 -0.86 27.38
CA ARG A 156 -26.42 0.50 27.70
C ARG A 156 -27.32 1.58 27.11
N ASP A 157 -27.15 2.78 27.57
CA ASP A 157 -27.72 3.95 26.95
C ASP A 157 -26.65 4.61 26.05
N PHE A 158 -27.12 5.23 24.97
CA PHE A 158 -26.29 6.03 24.12
C PHE A 158 -26.90 7.42 23.92
N PHE A 159 -26.10 8.38 23.46
CA PHE A 159 -26.59 9.69 23.05
C PHE A 159 -26.33 9.91 21.54
N ALA A 160 -27.20 10.73 20.95
CA ALA A 160 -27.06 11.18 19.56
C ALA A 160 -27.79 12.50 19.38
N PRO A 161 -27.47 13.28 18.34
CA PRO A 161 -28.24 14.46 17.96
C PRO A 161 -29.62 14.05 17.40
N ASP A 162 -30.62 14.92 17.58
CA ASP A 162 -32.00 14.69 17.09
C ASP A 162 -32.19 15.08 15.62
N ALA A 163 -31.21 15.74 15.03
CA ALA A 163 -31.16 16.14 13.63
C ALA A 163 -29.69 16.21 13.16
N GLU A 164 -29.48 16.11 11.86
CA GLU A 164 -28.16 16.33 11.27
C GLU A 164 -27.61 17.71 11.64
N PRO A 165 -26.35 17.79 12.10
CA PRO A 165 -25.72 19.05 12.46
C PRO A 165 -25.64 20.01 11.27
N SER A 166 -25.64 21.30 11.53
CA SER A 166 -25.45 22.31 10.50
C SER A 166 -24.50 23.41 10.94
N VAL A 167 -23.71 23.89 9.99
CA VAL A 167 -22.71 24.95 10.18
C VAL A 167 -22.80 25.96 9.05
N GLY A 168 -22.22 27.14 9.22
CA GLY A 168 -22.13 28.12 8.14
C GLY A 168 -21.54 27.54 6.86
N SER A 169 -22.14 27.79 5.69
CA SER A 169 -21.71 27.16 4.41
C SER A 169 -20.28 27.49 4.00
N SER A 170 -19.70 28.59 4.51
CA SER A 170 -18.32 28.99 4.27
C SER A 170 -17.31 28.32 5.22
N LEU A 171 -17.77 27.59 6.25
CA LEU A 171 -16.92 26.91 7.21
C LEU A 171 -16.48 25.56 6.64
N PRO A 172 -15.18 25.27 6.54
CA PRO A 172 -14.65 24.05 5.94
C PRO A 172 -14.67 22.87 6.94
N VAL A 173 -15.82 22.51 7.47
CA VAL A 173 -16.01 21.32 8.30
C VAL A 173 -16.48 20.17 7.42
N LEU A 174 -15.86 19.03 7.52
CA LEU A 174 -16.23 17.79 6.83
C LEU A 174 -17.16 16.95 7.70
N HIS A 175 -16.72 16.63 8.91
CA HIS A 175 -17.39 15.77 9.88
C HIS A 175 -17.11 16.25 11.30
N VAL A 176 -17.88 15.79 12.28
CA VAL A 176 -17.67 16.05 13.71
C VAL A 176 -17.83 14.75 14.47
N THR A 177 -16.73 14.09 14.79
CA THR A 177 -16.69 12.85 15.56
C THR A 177 -17.01 13.13 17.02
N GLY A 178 -17.73 12.21 17.70
CA GLY A 178 -18.08 12.34 19.11
C GLY A 178 -19.44 13.01 19.39
N LEU A 179 -20.24 13.32 18.33
CA LEU A 179 -21.63 13.79 18.49
C LEU A 179 -22.60 12.66 18.84
N ASP A 180 -22.21 11.40 18.67
CA ASP A 180 -22.92 10.24 19.17
C ASP A 180 -21.95 9.21 19.75
N ASN A 181 -22.47 8.24 20.48
CA ASN A 181 -21.76 7.06 20.96
C ASN A 181 -22.65 5.81 20.77
N TYR A 182 -23.35 5.76 19.65
CA TYR A 182 -24.15 4.60 19.28
C TYR A 182 -23.24 3.40 19.00
N GLU A 183 -22.32 3.54 18.08
CA GLU A 183 -21.26 2.57 17.88
C GLU A 183 -20.07 2.91 18.77
N VAL A 184 -19.51 1.91 19.41
CA VAL A 184 -18.30 2.03 20.23
C VAL A 184 -17.26 1.01 19.73
N PRO A 185 -15.97 1.28 19.90
CA PRO A 185 -14.96 0.32 19.52
C PRO A 185 -15.10 -1.01 20.28
N HIS A 186 -14.96 -2.13 19.58
CA HIS A 186 -14.97 -3.48 20.14
C HIS A 186 -13.69 -4.23 19.75
N SER A 187 -13.05 -4.84 20.75
CA SER A 187 -11.97 -5.82 20.55
C SER A 187 -12.50 -7.06 19.82
N LEU A 188 -11.71 -7.58 18.90
CA LEU A 188 -12.02 -8.75 18.08
C LEU A 188 -11.23 -9.98 18.59
N LEU A 189 -11.25 -10.21 19.93
CA LEU A 189 -10.50 -11.26 20.59
C LEU A 189 -11.42 -12.17 21.40
N HIS A 190 -11.24 -13.47 21.25
CA HIS A 190 -11.96 -14.46 22.03
C HIS A 190 -11.01 -15.30 22.87
N LYS A 191 -11.27 -15.34 24.17
CA LYS A 191 -10.54 -16.25 25.06
C LYS A 191 -11.04 -17.67 24.88
N MET A 192 -10.13 -18.58 24.55
CA MET A 192 -10.48 -20.00 24.41
C MET A 192 -10.90 -20.60 25.76
N PRO A 193 -12.04 -21.28 25.82
CA PRO A 193 -12.41 -22.03 27.03
C PRO A 193 -11.36 -23.10 27.35
N VAL A 194 -10.97 -23.21 28.63
CA VAL A 194 -9.95 -24.18 29.06
C VAL A 194 -10.28 -25.63 28.68
N SER A 195 -11.58 -25.96 28.57
CA SER A 195 -12.05 -27.27 28.13
C SER A 195 -11.77 -27.56 26.65
N ASN A 196 -11.52 -26.56 25.85
CA ASN A 196 -11.38 -26.63 24.41
C ASN A 196 -9.92 -26.54 23.92
N VAL A 197 -8.97 -26.26 24.84
CA VAL A 197 -7.56 -26.25 24.52
C VAL A 197 -7.12 -27.63 24.05
N LYS A 198 -6.90 -27.79 22.75
CA LYS A 198 -6.33 -29.02 22.18
C LYS A 198 -4.82 -28.97 22.35
N PRO A 199 -4.14 -30.13 22.51
CA PRO A 199 -2.69 -30.18 22.37
C PRO A 199 -2.32 -29.83 20.92
N ALA A 200 -2.20 -28.53 20.64
CA ALA A 200 -1.55 -28.07 19.40
C ALA A 200 -0.04 -28.35 19.50
N LEU A 201 0.64 -28.29 18.38
CA LEU A 201 2.07 -28.54 18.34
C LEU A 201 2.90 -27.27 18.57
N GLY A 202 2.31 -26.21 19.18
CA GLY A 202 3.04 -25.01 19.60
C GLY A 202 3.98 -25.28 20.77
N SER A 203 5.02 -24.46 20.92
CA SER A 203 6.03 -24.60 21.97
C SER A 203 5.61 -23.98 23.32
N GLY A 204 4.51 -23.26 23.34
CA GLY A 204 3.98 -22.61 24.54
C GLY A 204 3.22 -23.57 25.50
N PRO A 205 2.84 -23.07 26.67
CA PRO A 205 2.05 -23.83 27.65
C PRO A 205 0.77 -24.41 27.03
N GLY A 206 0.46 -25.67 27.37
CA GLY A 206 -0.69 -26.35 26.80
C GLY A 206 -0.60 -26.70 25.33
N GLY A 207 0.52 -26.40 24.67
CA GLY A 207 0.70 -26.54 23.23
C GLY A 207 0.24 -25.32 22.43
N GLY A 208 -0.02 -24.18 23.07
CA GLY A 208 -0.32 -22.92 22.40
C GLY A 208 0.86 -22.40 21.59
N TYR A 209 0.57 -21.68 20.52
CA TYR A 209 1.60 -21.05 19.70
C TYR A 209 2.17 -19.81 20.39
N ILE A 210 3.50 -19.69 20.42
CA ILE A 210 4.22 -18.62 21.09
C ILE A 210 5.52 -18.27 20.35
N GLY A 211 5.88 -17.00 20.31
CA GLY A 211 7.20 -16.55 19.89
C GLY A 211 7.63 -17.07 18.51
N SER A 212 8.70 -17.87 18.46
CA SER A 212 9.30 -18.35 17.21
C SER A 212 8.44 -19.36 16.43
N ASP A 213 7.35 -19.88 17.02
CA ASP A 213 6.47 -20.82 16.32
C ASP A 213 5.90 -20.22 15.04
N PHE A 214 5.46 -18.96 15.11
CA PHE A 214 4.92 -18.24 13.97
C PHE A 214 5.96 -18.06 12.85
N ARG A 215 7.20 -17.75 13.22
CA ARG A 215 8.28 -17.62 12.25
C ARG A 215 8.67 -18.96 11.64
N SER A 216 8.66 -20.01 12.43
CA SER A 216 8.97 -21.37 11.96
C SER A 216 7.92 -21.86 10.95
N ALA A 217 6.66 -21.47 11.15
CA ALA A 217 5.59 -21.81 10.22
C ALA A 217 5.61 -20.95 8.95
N TYR A 218 5.65 -19.64 9.09
CA TYR A 218 5.36 -18.72 7.97
C TYR A 218 6.59 -18.13 7.28
N VAL A 219 7.74 -18.10 7.92
CA VAL A 219 9.00 -17.57 7.37
C VAL A 219 10.19 -18.46 7.70
N PRO A 220 10.10 -19.78 7.44
CA PRO A 220 11.14 -20.72 7.81
C PRO A 220 12.50 -20.34 7.21
N GLY A 221 13.55 -20.35 8.03
CA GLY A 221 14.91 -20.03 7.61
C GLY A 221 15.17 -18.55 7.31
N ALA A 222 14.20 -17.66 7.44
CA ALA A 222 14.43 -16.23 7.24
C ALA A 222 15.32 -15.65 8.34
N THR A 223 16.40 -14.99 7.95
CA THR A 223 17.31 -14.26 8.86
C THR A 223 16.85 -12.85 9.18
N LEU A 224 15.83 -12.37 8.46
CA LEU A 224 15.20 -11.08 8.67
C LEU A 224 14.49 -11.06 10.03
N THR A 225 14.62 -9.96 10.76
CA THR A 225 14.03 -9.80 12.10
C THR A 225 13.18 -8.55 12.23
N GLY A 226 12.98 -7.80 11.15
CA GLY A 226 12.36 -6.49 11.16
C GLY A 226 13.33 -5.36 11.55
N ALA A 227 14.64 -5.60 11.52
CA ALA A 227 15.65 -4.62 11.93
C ALA A 227 15.47 -3.28 11.20
N GLY A 228 15.53 -2.18 11.98
CA GLY A 228 15.33 -0.83 11.48
C GLY A 228 13.86 -0.41 11.28
N GLN A 229 12.91 -1.32 11.51
CA GLN A 229 11.48 -1.01 11.39
C GLN A 229 10.86 -0.65 12.74
N THR A 230 9.73 0.05 12.69
CA THR A 230 8.86 0.35 13.83
C THR A 230 7.44 -0.02 13.45
N VAL A 231 6.72 -0.72 14.33
CA VAL A 231 5.31 -1.10 14.14
C VAL A 231 4.43 -0.24 15.03
N GLY A 232 3.27 0.20 14.53
CA GLY A 232 2.27 0.94 15.29
C GLY A 232 1.02 0.11 15.51
N LEU A 233 0.48 0.15 16.72
CA LEU A 233 -0.73 -0.55 17.14
C LEU A 233 -1.78 0.47 17.57
N LEU A 234 -3.01 0.31 17.09
CA LEU A 234 -4.16 1.14 17.45
C LEU A 234 -4.90 0.47 18.59
N GLN A 235 -5.17 1.21 19.69
CA GLN A 235 -5.83 0.71 20.88
C GLN A 235 -6.85 1.71 21.43
N PHE A 236 -8.00 1.20 21.90
CA PHE A 236 -9.06 2.02 22.47
C PHE A 236 -9.17 1.84 23.97
N ASP A 237 -9.03 2.94 24.72
CA ASP A 237 -9.23 3.02 26.18
C ASP A 237 -8.62 1.85 26.97
N SER A 238 -7.54 1.29 26.45
CA SER A 238 -6.83 0.15 27.02
C SER A 238 -5.35 0.24 26.71
N GLY A 239 -4.53 -0.16 27.69
CA GLY A 239 -3.08 -0.21 27.59
C GLY A 239 -2.54 -1.56 28.08
N PHE A 240 -1.24 -1.64 28.27
CA PHE A 240 -0.53 -2.86 28.60
C PHE A 240 0.25 -2.77 29.91
N PHE A 241 0.57 -3.94 30.47
CA PHE A 241 1.57 -4.05 31.54
C PHE A 241 2.91 -4.46 30.94
N GLN A 242 3.94 -3.64 31.11
CA GLN A 242 5.29 -3.98 30.62
C GLN A 242 5.82 -5.29 31.22
N SER A 243 5.35 -5.66 32.44
CA SER A 243 5.72 -6.93 33.08
C SER A 243 5.24 -8.16 32.30
N ASP A 244 4.07 -8.08 31.67
CA ASP A 244 3.49 -9.17 30.89
C ASP A 244 4.28 -9.36 29.59
N ILE A 245 4.58 -8.28 28.88
CA ILE A 245 5.40 -8.31 27.67
C ILE A 245 6.79 -8.88 27.97
N THR A 246 7.43 -8.42 29.06
CA THR A 246 8.73 -8.96 29.48
C THR A 246 8.66 -10.44 29.84
N ALA A 247 7.57 -10.88 30.52
CA ALA A 247 7.37 -12.28 30.85
C ALA A 247 7.17 -13.14 29.58
N TYR A 248 6.43 -12.61 28.59
CA TYR A 248 6.24 -13.28 27.30
C TYR A 248 7.58 -13.41 26.53
N GLU A 249 8.36 -12.33 26.44
CA GLU A 249 9.67 -12.35 25.77
C GLU A 249 10.59 -13.39 26.39
N ILE A 250 10.66 -13.45 27.72
CA ILE A 250 11.48 -14.45 28.43
C ILE A 250 10.97 -15.87 28.14
N GLN A 251 9.66 -16.10 28.21
CA GLN A 251 9.06 -17.40 28.00
C GLN A 251 9.22 -17.89 26.55
N ALA A 252 9.08 -16.98 25.59
CA ALA A 252 9.22 -17.25 24.17
C ALA A 252 10.70 -17.28 23.69
N GLY A 253 11.65 -16.94 24.56
CA GLY A 253 13.05 -16.82 24.21
C GLY A 253 13.34 -15.70 23.19
N LEU A 254 12.55 -14.65 23.22
CA LEU A 254 12.69 -13.47 22.35
C LEU A 254 13.62 -12.42 22.98
N PRO A 255 14.28 -11.57 22.17
CA PRO A 255 14.97 -10.39 22.69
C PRO A 255 13.95 -9.41 23.28
N ASN A 256 14.40 -8.53 24.19
CA ASN A 256 13.60 -7.43 24.65
C ASN A 256 13.43 -6.39 23.53
N VAL A 257 12.19 -6.12 23.15
CA VAL A 257 11.80 -5.11 22.17
C VAL A 257 11.20 -3.90 22.88
N PRO A 258 11.70 -2.68 22.66
CA PRO A 258 11.11 -1.48 23.27
C PRO A 258 9.65 -1.29 22.88
N VAL A 259 8.76 -1.15 23.85
CA VAL A 259 7.34 -0.83 23.67
C VAL A 259 7.07 0.54 24.26
N GLN A 260 6.43 1.43 23.52
CA GLN A 260 6.17 2.81 23.92
C GLN A 260 4.71 3.18 23.66
N ALA A 261 3.97 3.53 24.72
CA ALA A 261 2.64 4.11 24.61
C ALA A 261 2.69 5.54 24.05
N VAL A 262 1.75 5.85 23.17
CA VAL A 262 1.46 7.19 22.65
C VAL A 262 0.04 7.53 23.10
N LEU A 263 -0.06 8.29 24.18
CA LEU A 263 -1.34 8.60 24.84
C LEU A 263 -2.05 9.76 24.15
N LEU A 264 -3.32 9.57 23.83
CA LEU A 264 -4.17 10.49 23.08
C LEU A 264 -5.47 10.76 23.86
N ASP A 265 -6.21 11.79 23.51
CA ASP A 265 -7.56 12.14 24.03
C ASP A 265 -7.65 12.27 25.55
N GLY A 266 -6.50 12.50 26.22
CA GLY A 266 -6.42 12.56 27.67
C GLY A 266 -6.43 11.18 28.34
N TYR A 267 -6.32 10.09 27.57
CA TYR A 267 -6.15 8.74 28.14
C TYR A 267 -4.88 8.66 28.98
N ASN A 268 -4.94 7.95 30.10
CA ASN A 268 -3.88 7.97 31.10
C ASN A 268 -2.91 6.78 31.04
N GLY A 269 -3.07 5.89 30.03
CA GLY A 269 -2.25 4.69 29.87
C GLY A 269 -2.58 3.56 30.85
N GLY A 270 -3.79 3.57 31.43
CA GLY A 270 -4.26 2.46 32.29
C GLY A 270 -4.45 1.17 31.48
N SER A 271 -4.55 0.02 32.17
CA SER A 271 -4.74 -1.26 31.48
C SER A 271 -6.09 -1.38 30.74
N GLY A 272 -7.10 -0.61 31.17
CA GLY A 272 -8.44 -0.68 30.58
C GLY A 272 -9.12 -2.05 30.73
N ASN A 273 -10.16 -2.27 29.92
CA ASN A 273 -10.93 -3.51 29.93
C ASN A 273 -10.49 -4.54 28.87
N ALA A 274 -9.70 -4.11 27.88
CA ALA A 274 -9.18 -4.94 26.79
C ALA A 274 -7.65 -5.04 26.83
N ASN A 275 -7.08 -5.16 28.02
CA ASN A 275 -5.64 -5.32 28.21
C ASN A 275 -5.10 -6.60 27.54
N ASP A 276 -5.89 -7.65 27.48
CA ASP A 276 -5.59 -8.89 26.77
C ASP A 276 -5.40 -8.65 25.27
N GLU A 277 -6.25 -7.84 24.65
CA GLU A 277 -6.09 -7.41 23.26
C GLU A 277 -4.78 -6.66 23.04
N VAL A 278 -4.52 -5.64 23.88
CA VAL A 278 -3.31 -4.83 23.74
C VAL A 278 -2.03 -5.66 23.91
N SER A 279 -2.03 -6.55 24.90
CA SER A 279 -0.90 -7.45 25.15
C SER A 279 -0.69 -8.41 23.99
N LEU A 280 -1.76 -9.01 23.46
CA LEU A 280 -1.73 -9.90 22.30
C LEU A 280 -1.14 -9.21 21.09
N ASP A 281 -1.62 -8.03 20.73
CA ASP A 281 -1.14 -7.28 19.57
C ASP A 281 0.38 -7.03 19.63
N ILE A 282 0.88 -6.62 20.81
CA ILE A 282 2.31 -6.40 21.02
C ILE A 282 3.07 -7.72 20.86
N GLU A 283 2.61 -8.79 21.53
CA GLU A 283 3.26 -10.10 21.57
C GLU A 283 3.31 -10.75 20.17
N MET A 284 2.29 -10.55 19.34
CA MET A 284 2.26 -11.05 17.96
C MET A 284 3.25 -10.31 17.07
N VAL A 285 3.32 -8.98 17.18
CA VAL A 285 4.30 -8.19 16.44
C VAL A 285 5.73 -8.62 16.77
N ILE A 286 6.09 -8.70 18.06
CA ILE A 286 7.45 -9.07 18.49
C ILE A 286 7.79 -10.54 18.17
N SER A 287 6.79 -11.42 18.15
CA SER A 287 6.97 -12.81 17.74
C SER A 287 7.36 -12.96 16.29
N MET A 288 6.71 -12.21 15.40
CA MET A 288 7.00 -12.25 13.97
C MET A 288 8.26 -11.44 13.62
N ALA A 289 8.47 -10.30 14.26
CA ALA A 289 9.54 -9.36 13.95
C ALA A 289 10.39 -9.01 15.21
N PRO A 290 11.15 -9.96 15.77
CA PRO A 290 11.82 -9.80 17.07
C PRO A 290 13.00 -8.81 17.07
N GLY A 291 13.37 -8.26 15.95
CA GLY A 291 14.46 -7.28 15.84
C GLY A 291 14.01 -5.89 15.44
N ILE A 292 12.71 -5.59 15.49
CA ILE A 292 12.22 -4.23 15.23
C ILE A 292 12.79 -3.24 16.24
N SER A 293 12.89 -1.97 15.84
CA SER A 293 13.44 -0.92 16.71
C SER A 293 12.55 -0.64 17.90
N LYS A 294 11.24 -0.70 17.73
CA LYS A 294 10.23 -0.54 18.78
C LYS A 294 8.81 -0.83 18.27
N VAL A 295 7.89 -1.03 19.20
CA VAL A 295 6.44 -0.97 19.00
C VAL A 295 5.93 0.35 19.56
N LEU A 296 5.12 1.09 18.79
CA LEU A 296 4.36 2.24 19.28
C LEU A 296 2.91 1.83 19.46
N VAL A 297 2.39 1.95 20.68
CA VAL A 297 1.00 1.64 21.03
C VAL A 297 0.26 2.96 21.13
N PHE A 298 -0.62 3.25 20.17
CA PHE A 298 -1.41 4.47 20.12
C PHE A 298 -2.72 4.23 20.87
N GLU A 299 -2.84 4.82 22.06
CA GLU A 299 -3.93 4.60 23.01
C GLU A 299 -4.79 5.85 23.13
N GLY A 300 -6.07 5.76 22.80
CA GLY A 300 -7.00 6.90 22.83
C GLY A 300 -8.46 6.45 22.85
N SER A 301 -9.39 7.40 22.76
CA SER A 301 -10.83 7.14 22.78
C SER A 301 -11.51 7.42 21.43
N LEU A 302 -10.94 8.32 20.63
CA LEU A 302 -11.51 8.76 19.36
C LEU A 302 -10.75 8.13 18.19
N PRO A 303 -11.43 7.39 17.29
CA PRO A 303 -10.78 6.72 16.15
C PRO A 303 -9.93 7.67 15.30
N ASP A 304 -10.51 8.81 14.91
CA ASP A 304 -9.84 9.77 14.03
C ASP A 304 -8.60 10.42 14.64
N ASP A 305 -8.60 10.68 15.97
CA ASP A 305 -7.41 11.24 16.64
C ASP A 305 -6.27 10.22 16.69
N ILE A 306 -6.60 8.94 16.96
CA ILE A 306 -5.61 7.85 16.98
C ILE A 306 -5.04 7.66 15.56
N LEU A 307 -5.90 7.50 14.56
CA LEU A 307 -5.49 7.29 13.16
C LEU A 307 -4.70 8.47 12.63
N ASN A 308 -5.12 9.70 12.95
CA ASN A 308 -4.41 10.91 12.56
C ASN A 308 -3.02 11.03 13.21
N ALA A 309 -2.88 10.60 14.47
CA ALA A 309 -1.59 10.53 15.14
C ALA A 309 -0.67 9.48 14.50
N MET A 310 -1.21 8.33 14.10
CA MET A 310 -0.48 7.30 13.36
C MET A 310 -0.04 7.81 11.98
N ALA A 311 -0.90 8.55 11.26
CA ALA A 311 -0.58 9.15 9.96
C ALA A 311 0.50 10.24 10.07
N ALA A 312 0.47 11.02 11.14
CA ALA A 312 1.47 12.05 11.39
C ALA A 312 2.84 11.48 11.80
N SER A 313 2.89 10.21 12.21
CA SER A 313 4.14 9.56 12.62
C SER A 313 4.97 9.14 11.40
N ASN A 314 6.03 9.88 11.11
CA ASN A 314 6.95 9.52 10.02
C ASN A 314 7.85 8.31 10.33
N GLN A 315 7.76 7.75 11.53
CA GLN A 315 8.60 6.63 11.98
C GLN A 315 7.97 5.25 11.73
N VAL A 316 6.66 5.19 11.51
CA VAL A 316 5.90 3.94 11.42
C VAL A 316 5.48 3.69 10.00
N ARG A 317 5.83 2.52 9.46
CA ARG A 317 5.45 2.09 8.11
C ARG A 317 4.47 0.94 8.09
N GLN A 318 4.36 0.19 9.19
CA GLN A 318 3.44 -0.91 9.40
C GLN A 318 2.54 -0.59 10.58
N LEU A 319 1.24 -0.64 10.38
CA LEU A 319 0.21 -0.29 11.34
C LEU A 319 -0.78 -1.45 11.46
N SER A 320 -1.30 -1.72 12.64
CA SER A 320 -2.31 -2.76 12.87
C SER A 320 -3.39 -2.30 13.83
N ALA A 321 -4.61 -2.77 13.57
CA ALA A 321 -5.74 -2.69 14.46
C ALA A 321 -6.44 -4.05 14.55
N SER A 322 -6.78 -4.42 15.76
CA SER A 322 -7.53 -5.64 16.10
C SER A 322 -8.93 -5.28 16.65
N TRP A 323 -9.51 -4.24 16.08
CA TRP A 323 -10.74 -3.63 16.55
C TRP A 323 -11.74 -3.41 15.42
N SER A 324 -13.01 -3.47 15.77
CA SER A 324 -14.07 -2.77 15.00
C SER A 324 -14.34 -1.41 15.66
N TYR A 325 -14.51 -0.38 14.86
CA TYR A 325 -14.75 0.99 15.30
C TYR A 325 -15.46 1.79 14.21
N PRO A 326 -16.26 2.80 14.60
CA PRO A 326 -16.96 3.64 13.63
C PRO A 326 -15.96 4.42 12.77
N ILE A 327 -16.28 4.54 11.48
CA ILE A 327 -15.54 5.35 10.53
C ILE A 327 -16.44 6.39 9.89
N ASP A 328 -15.83 7.44 9.40
CA ASP A 328 -16.52 8.54 8.73
C ASP A 328 -15.70 9.08 7.53
N ALA A 329 -16.16 10.19 6.96
CA ALA A 329 -15.48 10.78 5.81
C ALA A 329 -14.06 11.30 6.11
N LEU A 330 -13.72 11.57 7.37
CA LEU A 330 -12.37 11.95 7.78
C LEU A 330 -11.47 10.73 7.87
N THR A 331 -11.97 9.64 8.44
CA THR A 331 -11.26 8.34 8.50
C THR A 331 -10.81 7.90 7.11
N GLU A 332 -11.71 7.99 6.11
CA GLU A 332 -11.39 7.72 4.71
C GLU A 332 -10.21 8.55 4.17
N GLN A 333 -10.17 9.83 4.52
CA GLN A 333 -9.08 10.72 4.12
C GLN A 333 -7.76 10.36 4.82
N ILE A 334 -7.81 9.89 6.07
CA ILE A 334 -6.63 9.44 6.80
C ILE A 334 -6.08 8.14 6.20
N TYR A 335 -6.94 7.19 5.80
CA TYR A 335 -6.48 5.98 5.10
C TYR A 335 -5.82 6.30 3.76
N GLN A 336 -6.36 7.27 3.00
CA GLN A 336 -5.68 7.77 1.80
C GLN A 336 -4.34 8.43 2.11
N GLN A 337 -4.22 9.13 3.26
CA GLN A 337 -2.95 9.67 3.72
C GLN A 337 -1.94 8.56 4.04
N PHE A 338 -2.34 7.46 4.72
CA PHE A 338 -1.48 6.31 4.93
C PHE A 338 -0.92 5.78 3.61
N ALA A 339 -1.80 5.56 2.63
CA ALA A 339 -1.40 5.08 1.32
C ALA A 339 -0.44 6.06 0.62
N ALA A 340 -0.72 7.37 0.64
CA ALA A 340 0.14 8.39 0.04
C ALA A 340 1.52 8.49 0.70
N GLN A 341 1.61 8.15 1.98
CA GLN A 341 2.85 8.17 2.78
C GLN A 341 3.59 6.82 2.80
N GLY A 342 3.03 5.79 2.16
CA GLY A 342 3.63 4.46 2.12
C GLY A 342 3.59 3.74 3.47
N GLN A 343 2.51 3.94 4.22
CA GLN A 343 2.19 3.20 5.43
C GLN A 343 1.20 2.08 5.10
N SER A 344 1.49 0.88 5.56
CA SER A 344 0.60 -0.29 5.45
C SER A 344 -0.28 -0.33 6.68
N PHE A 345 -1.59 -0.40 6.53
CA PHE A 345 -2.52 -0.57 7.64
C PHE A 345 -3.25 -1.90 7.50
N PHE A 346 -3.20 -2.71 8.55
CA PHE A 346 -3.87 -4.00 8.66
C PHE A 346 -5.01 -3.88 9.66
N ASN A 347 -6.16 -4.47 9.33
CA ASN A 347 -7.27 -4.60 10.26
C ASN A 347 -7.79 -6.04 10.26
N ALA A 348 -8.08 -6.56 11.43
CA ALA A 348 -8.73 -7.84 11.60
C ALA A 348 -10.09 -7.86 10.90
N SER A 349 -10.47 -8.98 10.28
CA SER A 349 -11.73 -9.10 9.51
C SER A 349 -12.97 -9.31 10.39
N GLY A 350 -12.75 -9.55 11.67
CA GLY A 350 -13.78 -9.90 12.65
C GLY A 350 -13.92 -11.38 12.90
N ASP A 351 -14.65 -11.73 13.98
CA ASP A 351 -14.63 -13.04 14.61
C ASP A 351 -16.01 -13.71 14.65
N SER A 352 -16.91 -13.33 13.75
CA SER A 352 -18.30 -13.83 13.76
C SER A 352 -18.63 -14.71 12.55
N ASP A 353 -17.65 -15.47 12.04
CA ASP A 353 -17.81 -16.30 10.85
C ASP A 353 -18.28 -15.49 9.62
N ALA A 354 -19.03 -16.05 8.70
CA ALA A 354 -19.51 -15.34 7.52
C ALA A 354 -20.48 -14.23 7.88
N TRP A 355 -20.13 -13.00 7.53
CA TRP A 355 -20.96 -11.83 7.77
C TRP A 355 -22.26 -11.87 6.93
N LEU A 356 -23.37 -11.59 7.56
CA LEU A 356 -24.63 -11.38 6.85
C LEU A 356 -24.57 -10.06 6.06
N THR A 357 -25.38 -9.98 5.01
CA THR A 357 -25.45 -8.79 4.14
C THR A 357 -25.65 -7.50 4.94
N GLY A 358 -24.73 -6.55 4.82
CA GLY A 358 -24.74 -5.28 5.51
C GLY A 358 -24.39 -5.34 7.00
N GLN A 359 -23.79 -6.43 7.47
CA GLN A 359 -23.38 -6.60 8.87
C GLN A 359 -21.86 -6.68 9.08
N ILE A 360 -21.07 -6.45 8.02
CA ILE A 360 -19.62 -6.32 8.19
C ILE A 360 -19.37 -5.10 9.09
N PRO A 361 -18.67 -5.28 10.24
CA PRO A 361 -18.39 -4.14 11.11
C PRO A 361 -17.35 -3.22 10.47
N GLN A 362 -17.47 -1.93 10.74
CA GLN A 362 -16.47 -0.97 10.30
C GLN A 362 -15.17 -1.14 11.10
N PRO A 363 -13.99 -0.96 10.47
CA PRO A 363 -13.69 -0.69 9.06
C PRO A 363 -13.39 -1.95 8.24
N CYS A 364 -13.90 -3.14 8.64
CA CYS A 364 -13.47 -4.44 8.12
C CYS A 364 -13.73 -4.67 6.62
N ASP A 365 -14.30 -3.71 5.89
CA ASP A 365 -14.48 -3.77 4.44
C ASP A 365 -13.90 -2.57 3.67
N ASP A 366 -13.11 -1.70 4.35
CA ASP A 366 -12.52 -0.53 3.70
C ASP A 366 -11.50 -0.89 2.61
N PRO A 367 -11.54 -0.29 1.42
CA PRO A 367 -10.67 -0.63 0.30
C PRO A 367 -9.26 0.00 0.37
N HIS A 368 -8.96 0.88 1.32
CA HIS A 368 -7.68 1.54 1.47
C HIS A 368 -6.76 0.87 2.49
N ILE A 369 -7.24 -0.19 3.15
CA ILE A 369 -6.51 -0.97 4.13
C ILE A 369 -6.51 -2.46 3.77
N THR A 370 -5.64 -3.25 4.41
CA THR A 370 -5.57 -4.69 4.21
C THR A 370 -6.34 -5.41 5.31
N ILE A 371 -7.34 -6.19 4.94
CA ILE A 371 -8.20 -6.92 5.86
C ILE A 371 -7.67 -8.33 6.06
N VAL A 372 -7.48 -8.73 7.31
CA VAL A 372 -6.80 -9.98 7.69
C VAL A 372 -7.77 -10.96 8.33
N GLY A 373 -7.98 -12.09 7.66
CA GLY A 373 -8.79 -13.21 8.12
C GLY A 373 -8.02 -14.19 9.01
N GLY A 374 -8.72 -15.22 9.48
CA GLY A 374 -8.23 -16.18 10.44
C GLY A 374 -8.15 -17.61 9.94
N THR A 375 -7.06 -18.32 10.30
CA THR A 375 -6.87 -19.75 10.05
C THR A 375 -6.61 -20.53 11.35
N THR A 376 -6.85 -21.82 11.33
CA THR A 376 -6.37 -22.78 12.33
C THR A 376 -5.12 -23.45 11.79
N LEU A 377 -3.96 -23.12 12.37
CA LEU A 377 -2.65 -23.65 11.98
C LEU A 377 -2.43 -25.04 12.57
N THR A 378 -1.85 -25.94 11.78
CA THR A 378 -1.26 -27.19 12.23
C THR A 378 0.23 -27.21 11.86
N THR A 379 1.09 -27.41 12.84
CA THR A 379 2.54 -27.50 12.63
C THR A 379 3.03 -28.96 12.69
N SER A 380 4.16 -29.21 12.07
CA SER A 380 4.92 -30.44 12.23
C SER A 380 5.66 -30.46 13.57
N ALA A 381 6.28 -31.61 13.90
CA ALA A 381 7.08 -31.76 15.11
C ALA A 381 8.24 -30.75 15.28
N ASN A 382 8.62 -30.07 14.20
CA ASN A 382 9.66 -29.04 14.20
C ASN A 382 9.06 -27.61 14.14
N ASN A 383 7.79 -27.43 14.48
CA ASN A 383 7.04 -26.19 14.40
C ASN A 383 6.97 -25.61 12.97
N ALA A 384 7.36 -26.36 11.94
CA ALA A 384 7.18 -25.94 10.56
C ALA A 384 5.70 -26.06 10.15
N TRP A 385 5.27 -25.21 9.24
CA TRP A 385 3.94 -25.30 8.65
C TRP A 385 3.68 -26.72 8.08
N ALA A 386 2.53 -27.27 8.40
CA ALA A 386 2.11 -28.59 7.89
C ALA A 386 0.79 -28.49 7.13
N SER A 387 -0.18 -27.79 7.67
CA SER A 387 -1.46 -27.48 7.03
C SER A 387 -2.19 -26.37 7.75
N GLU A 388 -3.17 -25.78 7.08
CA GLU A 388 -4.12 -24.83 7.68
C GLU A 388 -5.52 -25.10 7.18
N THR A 389 -6.51 -24.74 8.00
CA THR A 389 -7.92 -24.71 7.68
C THR A 389 -8.50 -23.33 8.03
N VAL A 390 -9.67 -23.01 7.52
CA VAL A 390 -10.41 -21.84 8.00
C VAL A 390 -10.62 -21.97 9.50
N TRP A 391 -10.41 -20.89 10.25
CA TRP A 391 -10.73 -20.85 11.67
C TRP A 391 -12.25 -20.76 11.85
N ASN A 392 -12.82 -21.74 12.55
CA ASN A 392 -14.25 -21.80 12.90
C ASN A 392 -14.46 -22.71 14.10
N TRP A 393 -14.66 -22.10 15.27
CA TRP A 393 -14.85 -22.84 16.51
C TRP A 393 -16.20 -23.56 16.60
N GLY A 394 -17.24 -23.06 15.93
CA GLY A 394 -18.53 -23.74 15.86
C GLY A 394 -18.43 -25.13 15.24
N ILE A 395 -17.62 -25.28 14.20
CA ILE A 395 -17.30 -26.57 13.59
C ILE A 395 -16.35 -27.38 14.48
N GLU A 396 -15.36 -26.73 15.05
CA GLU A 396 -14.31 -27.41 15.80
C GLU A 396 -14.78 -27.89 17.18
N PHE A 397 -15.51 -27.04 17.93
CA PHE A 397 -15.90 -27.28 19.32
C PHE A 397 -17.39 -27.51 19.51
N GLY A 398 -18.23 -27.20 18.53
CA GLY A 398 -19.66 -27.48 18.52
C GLY A 398 -20.56 -26.26 18.76
N PRO A 399 -21.88 -26.48 18.96
CA PRO A 399 -22.89 -25.42 18.90
C PRO A 399 -22.79 -24.30 19.96
N ALA A 400 -21.99 -24.49 21.01
CA ALA A 400 -21.79 -23.44 21.99
C ALA A 400 -20.93 -22.29 21.48
N ASP A 401 -20.10 -22.59 20.47
CA ASP A 401 -19.17 -21.66 19.86
C ASP A 401 -19.60 -21.33 18.40
N ASP A 402 -20.87 -21.60 18.04
CA ASP A 402 -21.47 -21.30 16.73
C ASP A 402 -21.46 -19.78 16.47
N GLY A 403 -20.90 -19.37 15.35
CA GLY A 403 -20.69 -17.97 15.02
C GLY A 403 -19.40 -17.37 15.60
N ILE A 404 -18.43 -18.21 16.02
CA ILE A 404 -17.08 -17.77 16.39
C ILE A 404 -16.10 -18.36 15.39
N GLY A 405 -15.55 -17.50 14.54
CA GLY A 405 -14.63 -17.88 13.48
C GLY A 405 -14.25 -16.71 12.58
N GLY A 406 -13.38 -16.96 11.61
CA GLY A 406 -12.82 -15.92 10.72
C GLY A 406 -13.88 -15.20 9.91
N GLY A 407 -13.98 -13.88 10.10
CA GLY A 407 -14.91 -13.02 9.42
C GLY A 407 -14.62 -12.94 7.91
N GLY A 408 -15.67 -13.13 7.10
CA GLY A 408 -15.59 -12.98 5.64
C GLY A 408 -16.91 -12.55 5.06
N GLY A 409 -16.90 -11.85 3.92
CA GLY A 409 -18.15 -11.36 3.38
C GLY A 409 -18.02 -10.42 2.18
N ILE A 410 -19.17 -9.88 1.78
CA ILE A 410 -19.29 -8.95 0.66
C ILE A 410 -19.76 -7.61 1.22
N SER A 411 -18.99 -6.55 0.97
CA SER A 411 -19.35 -5.19 1.33
C SER A 411 -20.66 -4.76 0.70
N THR A 412 -21.40 -3.92 1.38
CA THR A 412 -22.54 -3.18 0.83
C THR A 412 -22.24 -1.70 0.63
N ALA A 413 -21.12 -1.23 1.16
CA ALA A 413 -20.67 0.15 1.12
C ALA A 413 -19.71 0.43 -0.04
N TYR A 414 -18.77 -0.50 -0.32
CA TYR A 414 -17.68 -0.28 -1.25
C TYR A 414 -17.81 -1.13 -2.51
N LEU A 415 -17.60 -0.50 -3.66
CA LEU A 415 -17.47 -1.21 -4.93
C LEU A 415 -16.15 -2.02 -4.96
N VAL A 416 -16.12 -3.06 -5.79
CA VAL A 416 -14.91 -3.86 -6.00
C VAL A 416 -13.75 -2.94 -6.44
N PRO A 417 -12.63 -2.90 -5.70
CA PRO A 417 -11.50 -2.06 -6.07
C PRO A 417 -10.82 -2.59 -7.34
N SER A 418 -10.15 -1.69 -8.08
CA SER A 418 -9.48 -2.04 -9.35
C SER A 418 -8.47 -3.19 -9.20
N TRP A 419 -7.79 -3.28 -8.07
CA TRP A 419 -6.82 -4.35 -7.81
C TRP A 419 -7.49 -5.71 -7.52
N GLN A 420 -8.77 -5.77 -7.15
CA GLN A 420 -9.54 -7.01 -6.93
C GLN A 420 -10.34 -7.47 -8.17
N THR A 421 -10.52 -6.63 -9.19
CA THR A 421 -11.44 -6.89 -10.32
C THR A 421 -11.10 -8.11 -11.17
N ASN A 422 -9.85 -8.54 -11.22
CA ASN A 422 -9.40 -9.66 -12.07
C ASN A 422 -9.31 -11.00 -11.32
N ILE A 423 -9.85 -11.07 -10.12
CA ILE A 423 -9.94 -12.31 -9.34
C ILE A 423 -11.19 -13.08 -9.77
N ASN A 424 -11.05 -14.39 -9.90
CA ASN A 424 -12.20 -15.26 -10.19
C ASN A 424 -13.11 -15.35 -8.97
N MET A 425 -14.32 -14.82 -9.08
CA MET A 425 -15.37 -14.84 -8.04
C MET A 425 -16.48 -15.86 -8.34
N THR A 426 -16.28 -16.76 -9.33
CA THR A 426 -17.33 -17.71 -9.77
C THR A 426 -17.45 -18.85 -8.77
N ASP A 427 -16.32 -19.39 -8.32
CA ASP A 427 -16.27 -20.62 -7.54
C ASP A 427 -16.38 -20.39 -6.03
N ASN A 428 -16.09 -19.17 -5.56
CA ASN A 428 -16.05 -18.80 -4.16
C ASN A 428 -17.27 -18.00 -3.68
N MET A 429 -18.29 -17.83 -4.54
CA MET A 429 -19.54 -17.12 -4.27
C MET A 429 -19.33 -15.61 -3.98
N GLY A 430 -18.20 -15.06 -4.37
CA GLY A 430 -17.87 -13.63 -4.20
C GLY A 430 -18.61 -12.73 -5.19
N SER A 431 -18.52 -11.44 -4.94
CA SER A 431 -19.13 -10.39 -5.76
C SER A 431 -18.14 -9.85 -6.80
N THR A 432 -18.63 -9.64 -8.03
CA THR A 432 -17.91 -8.91 -9.08
C THR A 432 -18.23 -7.40 -9.07
N THR A 433 -19.13 -6.96 -8.18
CA THR A 433 -19.59 -5.57 -8.10
C THR A 433 -19.09 -4.88 -6.84
N PHE A 434 -19.09 -5.60 -5.72
CA PHE A 434 -18.71 -5.07 -4.42
C PHE A 434 -17.44 -5.73 -3.89
N ARG A 435 -16.73 -5.03 -2.98
CA ARG A 435 -15.52 -5.52 -2.33
C ARG A 435 -15.80 -6.82 -1.59
N ASN A 436 -14.87 -7.77 -1.72
CA ASN A 436 -14.88 -9.04 -1.00
C ASN A 436 -13.77 -9.04 0.05
N ILE A 437 -14.02 -9.62 1.21
CA ILE A 437 -13.09 -9.72 2.33
C ILE A 437 -13.03 -11.17 2.86
N PRO A 438 -11.92 -11.55 3.51
CA PRO A 438 -10.68 -10.79 3.78
C PRO A 438 -9.76 -10.71 2.56
N ASP A 439 -8.63 -9.97 2.65
CA ASP A 439 -7.62 -9.93 1.59
C ASP A 439 -6.61 -11.07 1.75
N VAL A 440 -6.18 -11.33 2.97
CA VAL A 440 -5.19 -12.34 3.37
C VAL A 440 -5.57 -12.92 4.72
N ALA A 441 -4.88 -13.97 5.18
CA ALA A 441 -5.09 -14.54 6.50
C ALA A 441 -3.78 -14.90 7.19
N LEU A 442 -3.85 -15.15 8.49
CA LEU A 442 -2.84 -15.84 9.32
C LEU A 442 -3.52 -16.61 10.45
N THR A 443 -2.73 -17.37 11.22
CA THR A 443 -3.30 -18.13 12.34
C THR A 443 -4.04 -17.23 13.32
N ALA A 444 -5.26 -17.62 13.62
CA ALA A 444 -6.19 -16.96 14.52
C ALA A 444 -6.65 -17.89 15.64
N ASP A 445 -5.92 -18.99 15.85
CA ASP A 445 -6.35 -20.03 16.77
C ASP A 445 -5.20 -20.53 17.62
N ASN A 446 -5.51 -20.86 18.88
CA ASN A 446 -4.60 -21.47 19.84
C ASN A 446 -3.34 -20.63 20.12
N VAL A 447 -3.49 -19.31 20.23
CA VAL A 447 -2.40 -18.35 20.46
C VAL A 447 -2.26 -18.10 21.98
N TYR A 448 -1.05 -18.29 22.51
CA TYR A 448 -0.76 -18.08 23.92
C TYR A 448 -0.35 -16.63 24.19
N VAL A 449 -0.92 -16.02 25.23
CA VAL A 449 -0.74 -14.60 25.57
C VAL A 449 -0.52 -14.43 27.08
N ASN A 450 0.38 -13.51 27.47
CA ASN A 450 0.53 -13.01 28.83
C ASN A 450 -0.15 -11.62 28.94
N TYR A 451 -1.02 -11.44 29.94
CA TYR A 451 -1.83 -10.22 30.10
C TYR A 451 -2.24 -9.99 31.55
N GLY A 452 -2.94 -8.88 31.81
CA GLY A 452 -3.66 -8.63 33.09
C GLY A 452 -2.78 -8.50 34.32
N GLY A 453 -1.49 -8.19 34.18
CA GLY A 453 -0.56 -8.04 35.29
C GLY A 453 -0.14 -9.38 35.90
N GLY A 454 0.12 -10.39 35.07
CA GLY A 454 0.59 -11.72 35.45
C GLY A 454 -0.40 -12.85 35.22
N LEU A 455 -1.47 -12.61 34.49
CA LEU A 455 -2.33 -13.64 33.93
C LEU A 455 -1.77 -14.17 32.60
N ASN A 456 -2.30 -15.30 32.17
CA ASN A 456 -2.03 -15.86 30.86
C ASN A 456 -3.20 -16.69 30.37
N GLY A 457 -3.21 -16.98 29.06
CA GLY A 457 -4.27 -17.80 28.48
C GLY A 457 -4.01 -18.10 27.03
N THR A 458 -4.88 -18.92 26.46
CA THR A 458 -4.91 -19.22 25.04
C THR A 458 -6.12 -18.54 24.42
N PHE A 459 -5.90 -17.93 23.26
CA PHE A 459 -6.88 -17.10 22.60
C PHE A 459 -7.04 -17.52 21.13
N GLY A 460 -8.17 -17.16 20.55
CA GLY A 460 -8.44 -17.12 19.14
C GLY A 460 -9.02 -15.77 18.74
N GLY A 461 -8.97 -15.46 17.48
CA GLY A 461 -9.44 -14.21 16.91
C GLY A 461 -8.59 -13.77 15.74
N THR A 462 -9.20 -13.09 14.78
CA THR A 462 -8.48 -12.41 13.70
C THR A 462 -7.55 -11.31 14.24
N SER A 463 -7.74 -10.93 15.50
CA SER A 463 -6.81 -10.14 16.32
C SER A 463 -5.41 -10.72 16.39
N CYS A 464 -5.25 -12.05 16.37
CA CYS A 464 -3.93 -12.67 16.34
C CYS A 464 -3.25 -12.45 14.97
N ALA A 465 -4.03 -12.51 13.91
CA ALA A 465 -3.54 -12.49 12.53
C ALA A 465 -3.10 -11.11 12.06
N SER A 466 -3.82 -10.06 12.41
CA SER A 466 -3.54 -8.68 11.97
C SER A 466 -2.15 -8.17 12.41
N PRO A 467 -1.77 -8.22 13.70
CA PRO A 467 -0.44 -7.79 14.15
C PRO A 467 0.68 -8.71 13.65
N LEU A 468 0.41 -10.01 13.43
CA LEU A 468 1.37 -10.90 12.76
C LEU A 468 1.67 -10.44 11.34
N TRP A 469 0.67 -9.98 10.58
CA TRP A 469 0.86 -9.40 9.24
C TRP A 469 1.64 -8.08 9.29
N ALA A 470 1.40 -7.23 10.27
CA ALA A 470 2.21 -6.02 10.47
C ALA A 470 3.68 -6.37 10.77
N GLY A 471 3.91 -7.37 11.62
CA GLY A 471 5.24 -7.92 11.88
C GLY A 471 5.87 -8.54 10.63
N PHE A 472 5.14 -9.33 9.85
CA PHE A 472 5.59 -9.87 8.58
C PHE A 472 6.00 -8.75 7.60
N THR A 473 5.20 -7.69 7.52
CA THR A 473 5.50 -6.53 6.66
C THR A 473 6.75 -5.77 7.12
N ALA A 474 7.07 -5.79 8.41
CA ALA A 474 8.35 -5.28 8.90
C ALA A 474 9.54 -6.10 8.35
N LEU A 475 9.40 -7.42 8.17
CA LEU A 475 10.41 -8.26 7.49
C LEU A 475 10.51 -7.88 6.00
N VAL A 476 9.37 -7.67 5.34
CA VAL A 476 9.33 -7.24 3.94
C VAL A 476 10.03 -5.89 3.77
N ASN A 477 9.75 -4.92 4.63
CA ASN A 477 10.35 -3.59 4.56
C ASN A 477 11.85 -3.60 4.92
N GLN A 478 12.28 -4.48 5.82
CA GLN A 478 13.71 -4.73 6.03
C GLN A 478 14.36 -5.27 4.76
N GLN A 479 13.76 -6.23 4.09
CA GLN A 479 14.29 -6.78 2.84
C GLN A 479 14.30 -5.73 1.73
N ALA A 480 13.24 -4.93 1.60
CA ALA A 480 13.18 -3.84 0.63
C ALA A 480 14.32 -2.84 0.85
N ALA A 481 14.60 -2.48 2.11
CA ALA A 481 15.71 -1.59 2.45
C ALA A 481 17.08 -2.22 2.13
N LEU A 482 17.27 -3.52 2.38
CA LEU A 482 18.49 -4.25 2.00
C LEU A 482 18.68 -4.28 0.48
N ASN A 483 17.60 -4.27 -0.29
CA ASN A 483 17.62 -4.20 -1.75
C ASN A 483 17.82 -2.76 -2.28
N GLY A 484 17.88 -1.76 -1.40
CA GLY A 484 17.91 -0.34 -1.78
C GLY A 484 16.55 0.20 -2.25
N ASN A 485 15.47 -0.54 -2.01
CA ASN A 485 14.11 -0.16 -2.34
C ASN A 485 13.44 0.60 -1.18
N ARG A 486 12.34 1.30 -1.49
CA ARG A 486 11.50 1.94 -0.49
C ARG A 486 10.57 0.92 0.18
N SER A 487 9.92 1.33 1.28
CA SER A 487 8.86 0.54 1.91
C SER A 487 7.75 0.18 0.92
N VAL A 488 7.04 -0.92 1.19
CA VAL A 488 6.03 -1.44 0.26
C VAL A 488 4.72 -0.65 0.25
N GLY A 489 4.40 0.07 1.33
CA GLY A 489 3.18 0.87 1.45
C GLY A 489 1.90 0.04 1.49
N PHE A 490 0.81 0.54 0.94
CA PHE A 490 -0.46 -0.17 0.85
C PHE A 490 -0.31 -1.43 -0.01
N LEU A 491 -0.55 -2.59 0.59
CA LEU A 491 -0.13 -3.88 0.03
C LEU A 491 -1.09 -4.47 -1.01
N ASN A 492 -2.39 -4.20 -0.92
CA ASN A 492 -3.39 -4.92 -1.71
C ASN A 492 -3.10 -4.92 -3.23
N PRO A 493 -2.72 -3.82 -3.88
CA PRO A 493 -2.38 -3.86 -5.31
C PRO A 493 -1.29 -4.89 -5.64
N ALA A 494 -0.25 -4.99 -4.80
CA ALA A 494 0.85 -5.93 -5.00
C ALA A 494 0.44 -7.38 -4.68
N LEU A 495 -0.31 -7.61 -3.58
CA LEU A 495 -0.80 -8.94 -3.20
C LEU A 495 -1.69 -9.53 -4.29
N TYR A 496 -2.66 -8.75 -4.79
CA TYR A 496 -3.55 -9.20 -5.85
C TYR A 496 -2.86 -9.35 -7.22
N ALA A 497 -1.82 -8.58 -7.50
CA ALA A 497 -0.98 -8.80 -8.68
C ALA A 497 -0.20 -10.12 -8.58
N ILE A 498 0.33 -10.46 -7.40
CA ILE A 498 0.96 -11.77 -7.15
C ILE A 498 -0.06 -12.90 -7.35
N ALA A 499 -1.27 -12.75 -6.83
CA ALA A 499 -2.34 -13.74 -6.96
C ALA A 499 -2.70 -14.07 -8.42
N GLN A 500 -2.58 -13.09 -9.31
CA GLN A 500 -2.82 -13.25 -10.75
C GLN A 500 -1.60 -13.77 -11.53
N SER A 501 -0.51 -14.02 -10.86
CA SER A 501 0.75 -14.44 -11.48
C SER A 501 1.05 -15.94 -11.26
N ALA A 502 1.97 -16.49 -12.04
CA ALA A 502 2.39 -17.89 -11.91
C ALA A 502 3.12 -18.23 -10.59
N ILE A 503 3.46 -17.20 -9.79
CA ILE A 503 4.19 -17.37 -8.53
C ILE A 503 3.27 -17.43 -7.30
N TYR A 504 1.95 -17.30 -7.48
CA TYR A 504 0.98 -17.29 -6.39
C TYR A 504 1.22 -18.46 -5.41
N THR A 505 1.23 -19.68 -5.90
CA THR A 505 1.40 -20.89 -5.09
C THR A 505 2.78 -21.01 -4.42
N ASN A 506 3.76 -20.22 -4.86
CA ASN A 506 5.07 -20.15 -4.20
C ASN A 506 5.10 -19.08 -3.09
N CYS A 507 4.19 -18.12 -3.16
CA CYS A 507 4.12 -16.97 -2.25
C CYS A 507 3.10 -17.16 -1.13
N PHE A 508 2.05 -17.95 -1.39
CA PHE A 508 0.96 -18.18 -0.45
C PHE A 508 0.74 -19.68 -0.22
N HIS A 509 0.44 -20.02 1.02
CA HIS A 509 -0.29 -21.25 1.32
C HIS A 509 -1.76 -20.98 1.01
N ASP A 510 -2.23 -21.53 -0.08
CA ASP A 510 -3.62 -21.46 -0.51
C ASP A 510 -4.49 -22.37 0.39
N ILE A 511 -5.38 -21.78 1.17
CA ILE A 511 -6.21 -22.52 2.14
C ILE A 511 -7.47 -23.00 1.44
N THR A 512 -7.54 -24.29 1.19
CA THR A 512 -8.62 -24.90 0.39
C THR A 512 -9.53 -25.79 1.22
N THR A 513 -9.40 -25.75 2.55
CA THR A 513 -10.16 -26.61 3.46
C THR A 513 -10.79 -25.80 4.59
N GLY A 514 -12.00 -26.20 4.97
CA GLY A 514 -12.81 -25.52 5.98
C GLY A 514 -13.80 -24.52 5.37
N ASN A 515 -14.45 -23.82 6.25
CA ASN A 515 -15.45 -22.80 5.90
C ASN A 515 -15.72 -21.93 7.11
N ASN A 516 -16.34 -20.77 6.92
CA ASN A 516 -16.81 -19.87 7.96
C ASN A 516 -18.37 -19.86 8.02
N THR A 517 -19.00 -21.01 7.76
CA THR A 517 -20.46 -21.15 7.88
C THR A 517 -20.88 -21.28 9.34
N TRP A 518 -22.07 -20.77 9.66
CA TRP A 518 -22.69 -20.87 10.99
C TRP A 518 -24.21 -20.88 10.88
N SER A 519 -24.93 -20.99 11.99
CA SER A 519 -26.36 -21.20 11.99
C SER A 519 -27.18 -20.16 11.23
N LEU A 520 -26.75 -18.88 11.24
CA LEU A 520 -27.39 -17.81 10.48
C LEU A 520 -26.88 -17.67 9.05
N SER A 521 -25.72 -18.25 8.71
CA SER A 521 -25.16 -18.29 7.35
C SER A 521 -24.69 -19.71 6.98
N PRO A 522 -25.61 -20.69 6.86
CA PRO A 522 -25.25 -22.10 6.74
C PRO A 522 -24.69 -22.49 5.37
N ASN A 523 -24.68 -21.59 4.39
CA ASN A 523 -24.29 -21.86 3.02
C ASN A 523 -23.15 -20.97 2.50
N LEU A 524 -22.60 -20.09 3.30
CA LEU A 524 -21.56 -19.12 2.97
C LEU A 524 -20.58 -19.01 4.14
N PHE A 525 -19.26 -18.97 3.89
CA PHE A 525 -18.50 -19.19 2.68
C PHE A 525 -17.65 -20.46 2.87
N TYR A 526 -17.07 -20.97 1.79
CA TYR A 526 -16.20 -22.15 1.80
C TYR A 526 -14.82 -21.78 1.27
N ALA A 527 -13.78 -22.36 1.85
CA ALA A 527 -12.44 -22.27 1.31
C ALA A 527 -12.36 -22.97 -0.06
N THR A 528 -11.75 -22.31 -1.02
CA THR A 528 -11.62 -22.79 -2.42
C THR A 528 -10.21 -22.51 -2.95
N ASN A 529 -9.85 -23.08 -4.09
CA ASN A 529 -8.59 -22.78 -4.74
C ASN A 529 -8.51 -21.29 -5.14
N GLY A 530 -7.42 -20.64 -4.81
CA GLY A 530 -7.20 -19.23 -5.07
C GLY A 530 -7.86 -18.35 -4.01
N TYR A 531 -8.38 -17.20 -4.42
CA TYR A 531 -9.04 -16.29 -3.49
C TYR A 531 -10.40 -16.81 -3.03
N ASP A 532 -10.67 -16.79 -1.74
CA ASP A 532 -11.98 -17.08 -1.15
C ASP A 532 -12.37 -16.09 -0.04
N LEU A 533 -13.63 -16.12 0.39
CA LEU A 533 -14.18 -15.21 1.39
C LEU A 533 -14.06 -15.77 2.83
N CYS A 534 -13.17 -16.71 3.06
CA CYS A 534 -12.80 -17.21 4.38
C CYS A 534 -11.41 -16.77 4.77
N THR A 535 -10.44 -16.86 3.82
CA THR A 535 -9.01 -16.67 4.08
C THR A 535 -8.32 -15.73 3.08
N GLY A 536 -9.11 -15.12 2.18
CA GLY A 536 -8.58 -14.25 1.14
C GLY A 536 -7.62 -14.98 0.20
N LEU A 537 -6.43 -14.45 0.02
CA LEU A 537 -5.34 -15.04 -0.76
C LEU A 537 -4.57 -16.13 0.00
N GLY A 538 -4.95 -16.43 1.24
CA GLY A 538 -4.25 -17.40 2.10
C GLY A 538 -3.17 -16.76 2.97
N THR A 539 -2.22 -17.60 3.45
CA THR A 539 -1.19 -17.22 4.42
C THR A 539 0.19 -17.17 3.77
N PRO A 540 1.19 -16.42 4.33
CA PRO A 540 2.51 -16.27 3.74
C PRO A 540 3.27 -17.59 3.63
N ALA A 541 3.82 -17.92 2.45
CA ALA A 541 4.65 -19.09 2.21
C ALA A 541 6.15 -18.73 2.17
N GLY A 542 6.71 -18.43 3.34
CA GLY A 542 8.14 -18.24 3.52
C GLY A 542 8.71 -16.97 2.88
N ALA A 543 10.01 -17.04 2.55
CA ALA A 543 10.76 -15.91 2.00
C ALA A 543 10.30 -15.48 0.60
N ASN A 544 9.54 -16.31 -0.10
CA ASN A 544 9.10 -16.00 -1.46
C ASN A 544 8.18 -14.78 -1.49
N LEU A 545 7.19 -14.70 -0.60
CA LEU A 545 6.31 -13.54 -0.53
C LEU A 545 7.07 -12.30 -0.07
N ILE A 546 8.02 -12.43 0.88
CA ILE A 546 8.88 -11.32 1.29
C ILE A 546 9.65 -10.77 0.08
N ASN A 547 10.29 -11.64 -0.69
CA ASN A 547 11.07 -11.26 -1.86
C ASN A 547 10.20 -10.62 -2.94
N ALA A 548 8.97 -11.14 -3.13
CA ALA A 548 8.01 -10.61 -4.05
C ALA A 548 7.67 -9.16 -3.77
N LEU A 549 7.25 -8.94 -2.57
CA LEU A 549 6.80 -7.63 -2.12
C LEU A 549 7.97 -6.65 -2.02
N ALA A 550 9.14 -7.11 -1.61
CA ALA A 550 10.35 -6.28 -1.47
C ALA A 550 10.97 -5.83 -2.82
N GLY A 551 10.36 -6.19 -3.95
CA GLY A 551 10.82 -5.80 -5.28
C GLY A 551 12.10 -6.51 -5.72
N ASN A 552 12.39 -7.68 -5.16
CA ASN A 552 13.34 -8.59 -5.78
C ASN A 552 12.70 -9.06 -7.11
N ASN A 553 13.40 -8.88 -8.21
CA ASN A 553 13.01 -9.54 -9.44
C ASN A 553 12.81 -11.01 -9.12
N PHE A 554 11.56 -11.48 -9.25
CA PHE A 554 11.33 -12.91 -9.14
C PHE A 554 12.27 -13.61 -10.10
N ILE A 555 13.15 -14.38 -9.54
CA ILE A 555 13.63 -15.50 -10.31
C ILE A 555 12.37 -16.38 -10.47
N THR A 556 11.68 -16.28 -11.62
CA THR A 556 10.87 -17.41 -12.12
C THR A 556 11.67 -18.66 -11.77
N PRO A 557 11.07 -19.75 -11.24
CA PRO A 557 11.81 -20.96 -10.98
C PRO A 557 12.74 -21.17 -12.18
N ILE A 558 14.04 -20.97 -11.96
CA ILE A 558 14.99 -21.00 -13.08
C ILE A 558 14.84 -22.41 -13.61
N THR A 559 14.23 -22.54 -14.78
CA THR A 559 14.17 -23.85 -15.44
C THR A 559 15.59 -24.34 -15.49
N ALA A 560 15.84 -25.54 -14.96
CA ALA A 560 17.19 -26.08 -14.98
C ALA A 560 17.75 -25.95 -16.40
N PRO A 561 18.98 -25.49 -16.58
CA PRO A 561 19.58 -25.36 -17.91
C PRO A 561 19.44 -26.67 -18.67
N ALA A 562 19.29 -26.59 -19.99
CA ALA A 562 19.23 -27.81 -20.79
C ALA A 562 20.60 -28.56 -20.75
N PRO A 563 20.61 -29.88 -20.65
CA PRO A 563 21.86 -30.66 -20.72
C PRO A 563 22.56 -30.44 -22.09
N PRO A 564 23.88 -30.69 -22.16
CA PRO A 564 24.67 -31.46 -21.19
C PRO A 564 25.24 -30.63 -20.05
N TYR A 565 25.18 -31.18 -18.83
CA TYR A 565 25.74 -30.55 -17.65
C TYR A 565 27.21 -30.89 -17.49
N GLY A 566 28.02 -29.91 -17.03
CA GLY A 566 29.41 -30.16 -16.67
C GLY A 566 29.50 -31.07 -15.44
N SER A 567 30.37 -32.09 -15.50
CA SER A 567 30.51 -33.04 -14.41
C SER A 567 31.61 -32.67 -13.39
N THR A 568 32.23 -31.52 -13.53
CA THR A 568 33.31 -31.06 -12.66
C THR A 568 33.11 -29.60 -12.23
N LEU A 569 33.50 -29.30 -10.98
CA LEU A 569 33.52 -27.94 -10.45
C LEU A 569 34.61 -27.06 -11.08
N ALA A 570 35.48 -27.64 -11.91
CA ALA A 570 36.52 -26.87 -12.61
C ALA A 570 35.95 -25.80 -13.57
N ALA A 571 34.71 -25.96 -14.01
CA ALA A 571 33.99 -24.96 -14.79
C ALA A 571 33.75 -23.62 -14.03
N LEU A 572 33.87 -23.65 -12.71
CA LEU A 572 33.70 -22.47 -11.84
C LEU A 572 35.02 -21.71 -11.59
N ASN A 573 36.18 -22.30 -12.01
CA ASN A 573 37.47 -21.65 -11.83
C ASN A 573 37.56 -20.38 -12.68
N GLY A 574 37.88 -19.24 -12.01
CA GLY A 574 38.02 -17.94 -12.66
C GLY A 574 36.71 -17.20 -12.91
N GLY A 575 35.57 -17.77 -12.52
CA GLY A 575 34.26 -17.11 -12.56
C GLY A 575 34.09 -16.12 -11.42
N ASN A 576 33.19 -15.14 -11.62
CA ASN A 576 32.73 -14.22 -10.56
C ASN A 576 31.85 -15.00 -9.59
N PRO A 577 32.25 -15.10 -8.27
CA PRO A 577 31.45 -15.83 -7.29
C PRO A 577 30.21 -15.04 -6.80
N ASN A 578 30.12 -13.75 -7.12
CA ASN A 578 29.02 -12.91 -6.70
C ASN A 578 27.77 -13.17 -7.56
N GLY A 579 26.62 -13.24 -6.91
CA GLY A 579 25.35 -13.49 -7.57
C GLY A 579 24.55 -14.60 -6.88
N ALA A 580 23.39 -14.93 -7.46
CA ALA A 580 22.53 -16.00 -6.99
C ALA A 580 23.08 -17.37 -7.43
N TRP A 581 23.18 -18.31 -6.50
CA TRP A 581 23.51 -19.70 -6.76
C TRP A 581 22.26 -20.55 -6.57
N SER A 582 21.92 -21.36 -7.56
CA SER A 582 20.74 -22.21 -7.54
C SER A 582 21.13 -23.67 -7.56
N LEU A 583 20.61 -24.47 -6.64
CA LEU A 583 20.70 -25.91 -6.65
C LEU A 583 19.51 -26.50 -7.37
N PHE A 584 19.74 -27.26 -8.44
CA PHE A 584 18.72 -28.03 -9.13
C PHE A 584 18.86 -29.50 -8.73
N VAL A 585 17.75 -30.07 -8.26
CA VAL A 585 17.65 -31.50 -7.94
C VAL A 585 16.51 -32.08 -8.77
N LEU A 586 16.79 -33.11 -9.53
CA LEU A 586 15.82 -33.87 -10.29
C LEU A 586 15.65 -35.24 -9.65
N ASP A 587 14.42 -35.59 -9.31
CA ASP A 587 14.04 -36.97 -9.02
C ASP A 587 13.65 -37.64 -10.35
N ASP A 588 14.40 -38.64 -10.74
CA ASP A 588 14.30 -39.31 -12.06
C ASP A 588 13.59 -40.67 -12.00
N GLN A 589 13.05 -41.05 -10.83
CA GLN A 589 12.43 -42.35 -10.62
C GLN A 589 11.10 -42.26 -9.84
N SER A 590 10.01 -42.65 -10.46
CA SER A 590 8.69 -42.81 -9.80
C SER A 590 8.57 -44.24 -9.24
N PRO A 591 8.09 -44.46 -7.97
CA PRO A 591 7.35 -43.54 -7.11
C PRO A 591 8.18 -42.87 -6.01
N ASP A 592 9.46 -42.78 -6.17
CA ASP A 592 10.31 -42.21 -5.15
C ASP A 592 10.03 -40.72 -5.01
N SER A 593 10.16 -40.18 -3.81
CA SER A 593 10.07 -38.75 -3.54
C SER A 593 11.08 -38.37 -2.46
N GLY A 594 11.67 -37.21 -2.60
CA GLY A 594 12.66 -36.71 -1.67
C GLY A 594 12.46 -35.24 -1.33
N VAL A 595 12.91 -34.85 -0.15
CA VAL A 595 12.92 -33.46 0.27
C VAL A 595 14.27 -33.09 0.89
N ILE A 596 14.77 -31.91 0.57
CA ILE A 596 15.92 -31.33 1.26
C ILE A 596 15.38 -30.55 2.46
N SER A 597 15.15 -31.23 3.58
CA SER A 597 14.43 -30.71 4.75
C SER A 597 15.14 -29.60 5.52
N ASN A 598 16.47 -29.48 5.40
CA ASN A 598 17.26 -28.49 6.14
C ASN A 598 17.95 -27.45 5.24
N GLY A 599 17.46 -27.30 4.01
CA GLY A 599 18.08 -26.45 3.02
C GLY A 599 19.41 -27.03 2.51
N TRP A 600 20.16 -26.23 1.77
CA TRP A 600 21.49 -26.55 1.32
C TRP A 600 22.44 -25.39 1.61
N SER A 601 23.71 -25.69 1.81
CA SER A 601 24.75 -24.69 1.97
C SER A 601 25.89 -24.94 0.99
N PHE A 602 26.43 -23.87 0.48
CA PHE A 602 27.56 -23.92 -0.43
C PHE A 602 28.64 -22.96 0.08
N THR A 603 29.83 -23.49 0.30
CA THR A 603 30.95 -22.66 0.74
C THR A 603 31.89 -22.42 -0.43
N LEU A 604 31.99 -21.17 -0.86
CA LEU A 604 32.94 -20.69 -1.84
C LEU A 604 34.16 -20.12 -1.12
N THR A 605 35.32 -20.73 -1.33
CA THR A 605 36.60 -20.13 -0.93
C THR A 605 37.16 -19.40 -2.14
N THR A 606 37.04 -18.08 -2.18
CA THR A 606 37.71 -17.26 -3.16
C THR A 606 39.15 -17.10 -2.75
N GLY A 607 40.07 -17.62 -3.54
CA GLY A 607 41.48 -17.25 -3.38
C GLY A 607 41.62 -15.78 -3.76
N SER A 608 42.24 -14.96 -2.90
CA SER A 608 42.69 -13.65 -3.33
C SER A 608 43.66 -13.89 -4.51
N LEU A 609 43.20 -13.55 -5.72
CA LEU A 609 44.13 -13.32 -6.81
C LEU A 609 45.08 -12.22 -6.35
N VAL A 610 46.34 -12.57 -6.12
CA VAL A 610 47.43 -11.60 -5.94
C VAL A 610 47.73 -11.02 -7.31
N GLY A 611 46.77 -10.27 -7.84
CA GLY A 611 46.80 -9.57 -9.10
C GLY A 611 45.83 -8.41 -9.02
N PHE A 612 46.27 -7.26 -9.41
CA PHE A 612 45.47 -6.05 -9.45
C PHE A 612 44.30 -6.27 -10.39
N ALA A 613 43.07 -6.37 -9.87
CA ALA A 613 41.83 -6.41 -10.63
C ALA A 613 41.14 -5.05 -10.54
N ALA A 614 40.56 -4.61 -11.62
CA ALA A 614 39.71 -3.41 -11.71
C ALA A 614 38.35 -3.80 -12.30
N ASP A 615 37.32 -3.02 -12.05
CA ASP A 615 36.00 -3.18 -12.68
C ASP A 615 35.76 -1.94 -13.55
N LYS A 616 35.83 -2.11 -14.86
CA LYS A 616 35.76 -1.02 -15.85
C LYS A 616 34.40 -1.06 -16.53
N ALA A 617 33.50 -0.19 -16.14
CA ALA A 617 32.16 -0.15 -16.68
C ALA A 617 31.98 0.94 -17.71
N LEU A 618 31.34 0.61 -18.82
CA LEU A 618 30.87 1.54 -19.84
C LEU A 618 29.37 1.80 -19.73
N SER A 619 29.00 3.04 -19.98
CA SER A 619 27.62 3.45 -20.21
C SER A 619 27.55 4.29 -21.47
N MET A 620 26.43 4.24 -22.20
CA MET A 620 26.23 5.06 -23.39
C MET A 620 24.80 5.60 -23.44
N THR A 621 24.66 6.86 -23.82
CA THR A 621 23.37 7.50 -24.09
C THR A 621 23.44 8.32 -25.36
N ALA A 622 22.30 8.56 -26.02
CA ALA A 622 22.20 9.43 -27.17
C ALA A 622 21.32 10.66 -26.89
N SER A 623 21.59 11.77 -27.51
CA SER A 623 20.82 13.02 -27.35
C SER A 623 19.39 12.96 -27.89
N ALA A 624 19.08 11.96 -28.73
CA ALA A 624 17.75 11.70 -29.28
C ALA A 624 17.63 10.23 -29.72
N THR A 625 16.43 9.69 -29.74
CA THR A 625 16.11 8.36 -30.28
C THR A 625 15.86 8.40 -31.79
N ASP A 626 15.38 9.54 -32.29
CA ASP A 626 15.08 9.78 -33.70
C ASP A 626 15.71 11.11 -34.12
N VAL A 627 16.41 11.12 -35.26
CA VAL A 627 17.05 12.32 -35.82
C VAL A 627 16.78 12.41 -37.30
N LEU A 628 16.76 13.63 -37.83
CA LEU A 628 16.67 13.82 -39.28
C LEU A 628 17.98 13.44 -39.97
N VAL A 629 17.89 12.95 -41.22
CA VAL A 629 19.03 12.75 -42.07
C VAL A 629 19.83 14.05 -42.19
N ASN A 630 21.15 13.94 -42.09
CA ASN A 630 22.12 15.06 -42.03
C ASN A 630 22.02 15.95 -40.76
N SER A 631 21.22 15.59 -39.76
CA SER A 631 21.22 16.27 -38.47
C SER A 631 22.21 15.60 -37.51
N ASN A 632 22.68 16.39 -36.56
CA ASN A 632 23.64 15.93 -35.57
C ASN A 632 22.95 15.15 -34.45
N VAL A 633 23.54 14.04 -34.00
CA VAL A 633 23.24 13.32 -32.77
C VAL A 633 24.51 13.23 -31.94
N THR A 634 24.41 13.45 -30.64
CA THR A 634 25.52 13.33 -29.68
C THR A 634 25.37 12.10 -28.84
N TYR A 635 26.35 11.22 -28.91
CA TYR A 635 26.47 10.08 -27.97
C TYR A 635 27.38 10.49 -26.82
N THR A 636 26.96 10.22 -25.62
CA THR A 636 27.76 10.39 -24.41
C THR A 636 28.16 9.02 -23.91
N VAL A 637 29.43 8.71 -23.95
CA VAL A 637 30.02 7.47 -23.48
C VAL A 637 30.68 7.74 -22.14
N GLY A 638 30.17 7.16 -21.08
CA GLY A 638 30.74 7.21 -19.72
C GLY A 638 31.57 5.97 -19.43
N LEU A 639 32.72 6.16 -18.84
CA LEU A 639 33.59 5.09 -18.38
C LEU A 639 33.93 5.32 -16.92
N THR A 640 33.76 4.29 -16.09
CA THR A 640 34.08 4.33 -14.65
C THR A 640 34.88 3.12 -14.26
N ASN A 641 35.89 3.31 -13.42
CA ASN A 641 36.61 2.22 -12.77
C ASN A 641 36.07 2.04 -11.33
N TYR A 642 35.24 1.04 -11.10
CA TYR A 642 34.70 0.73 -9.78
C TYR A 642 35.69 0.06 -8.81
N GLY A 643 36.90 -0.29 -9.30
CA GLY A 643 37.96 -0.84 -8.45
C GLY A 643 37.90 -2.36 -8.33
N PRO A 644 38.58 -2.95 -7.34
CA PRO A 644 39.28 -2.30 -6.20
C PRO A 644 40.61 -1.64 -6.54
N SER A 645 41.22 -1.93 -7.70
CA SER A 645 42.54 -1.39 -8.10
C SER A 645 42.42 -0.31 -9.16
N SER A 646 43.42 0.55 -9.30
CA SER A 646 43.58 1.43 -10.47
C SER A 646 43.77 0.60 -11.73
N SER A 647 43.17 1.00 -12.82
CA SER A 647 43.31 0.35 -14.12
C SER A 647 44.31 1.11 -14.97
N SER A 648 45.31 0.40 -15.52
CA SER A 648 46.40 0.98 -16.30
C SER A 648 46.27 0.67 -17.80
N ASN A 649 46.79 1.58 -18.63
CA ASN A 649 46.74 1.49 -20.12
C ASN A 649 45.32 1.26 -20.66
N MET A 650 44.35 2.03 -20.10
CA MET A 650 42.97 1.93 -20.52
C MET A 650 42.75 2.56 -21.88
N ILE A 651 42.13 1.80 -22.75
CA ILE A 651 41.72 2.26 -24.08
C ILE A 651 40.25 1.92 -24.29
N MET A 652 39.47 2.91 -24.65
CA MET A 652 38.09 2.72 -25.12
C MET A 652 38.10 2.74 -26.65
N LEU A 653 37.49 1.73 -27.24
CA LEU A 653 37.33 1.60 -28.69
C LEU A 653 35.84 1.74 -29.02
N ASP A 654 35.49 2.77 -29.76
CA ASP A 654 34.15 3.04 -30.24
C ASP A 654 34.05 2.70 -31.71
N THR A 655 33.17 1.79 -32.08
CA THR A 655 32.95 1.33 -33.43
C THR A 655 31.86 2.20 -34.08
N LEU A 656 32.28 2.98 -35.05
CA LEU A 656 31.40 3.91 -35.78
C LEU A 656 30.45 3.12 -36.71
N PRO A 657 29.13 3.48 -36.69
CA PRO A 657 28.18 2.95 -37.64
C PRO A 657 28.58 3.31 -39.07
N SER A 658 28.25 2.47 -40.07
CA SER A 658 28.52 2.78 -41.47
C SER A 658 27.71 3.98 -41.96
N GLY A 659 28.30 4.84 -42.76
CA GLY A 659 27.61 5.99 -43.38
C GLY A 659 27.43 7.19 -42.43
N VAL A 660 28.12 7.23 -41.32
CA VAL A 660 28.14 8.40 -40.43
C VAL A 660 29.39 9.25 -40.67
N THR A 661 29.25 10.53 -40.41
CA THR A 661 30.35 11.50 -40.37
C THR A 661 30.52 12.01 -38.96
N VAL A 662 31.72 11.91 -38.41
CA VAL A 662 32.05 12.49 -37.10
C VAL A 662 32.17 14.00 -37.24
N VAL A 663 31.35 14.71 -36.47
CA VAL A 663 31.25 16.20 -36.50
C VAL A 663 32.10 16.82 -35.39
N ALA A 664 32.07 16.28 -34.23
CA ALA A 664 32.83 16.77 -33.06
C ALA A 664 33.08 15.65 -32.03
N ILE A 665 34.20 15.76 -31.34
CA ILE A 665 34.56 14.89 -30.22
C ILE A 665 35.09 15.79 -29.10
N THR A 666 34.57 15.58 -27.90
CA THR A 666 35.08 16.22 -26.67
C THR A 666 35.15 15.19 -25.57
N ASN A 667 36.06 15.35 -24.61
CA ASN A 667 36.18 14.47 -23.45
C ASN A 667 36.48 15.25 -22.17
N THR A 668 36.20 14.62 -21.03
CA THR A 668 36.40 15.23 -19.68
C THR A 668 37.74 14.92 -19.06
N LEU A 669 38.54 14.00 -19.63
CA LEU A 669 39.79 13.54 -19.03
C LEU A 669 41.00 14.31 -19.62
N VAL A 670 41.56 15.19 -18.81
CA VAL A 670 42.77 15.97 -19.17
C VAL A 670 43.97 15.02 -19.32
N GLY A 671 44.70 15.19 -20.39
CA GLY A 671 45.89 14.40 -20.70
C GLY A 671 45.61 13.08 -21.44
N SER A 672 44.35 12.75 -21.75
CA SER A 672 44.00 11.65 -22.64
C SER A 672 44.14 12.04 -24.13
N SER A 673 44.30 11.05 -25.01
CA SER A 673 44.35 11.27 -26.47
C SER A 673 43.22 10.51 -27.16
N VAL A 674 42.67 11.13 -28.21
CA VAL A 674 41.61 10.52 -29.03
C VAL A 674 42.12 10.44 -30.47
N GLU A 675 42.11 9.24 -31.05
CA GLU A 675 42.43 8.99 -32.45
C GLU A 675 41.16 8.57 -33.20
N VAL A 676 40.97 9.11 -34.40
CA VAL A 676 39.78 8.86 -35.21
C VAL A 676 40.21 8.22 -36.54
N ASN A 677 39.71 7.01 -36.77
CA ASN A 677 39.82 6.31 -38.05
C ASN A 677 38.46 6.28 -38.75
N ALA A 678 38.43 5.85 -39.98
CA ALA A 678 37.20 5.83 -40.79
C ALA A 678 36.04 4.98 -40.18
N SER A 679 36.37 3.99 -39.35
CA SER A 679 35.41 3.06 -38.78
C SER A 679 35.46 2.93 -37.24
N GLN A 680 36.41 3.63 -36.60
CA GLN A 680 36.65 3.47 -35.19
C GLN A 680 37.26 4.73 -34.55
N ILE A 681 36.87 5.00 -33.32
CA ILE A 681 37.51 5.97 -32.43
C ILE A 681 38.25 5.20 -31.35
N SER A 682 39.51 5.55 -31.14
CA SER A 682 40.30 5.04 -30.02
C SER A 682 40.55 6.16 -29.00
N TRP A 683 40.06 6.02 -27.81
CA TRP A 683 40.31 6.95 -26.70
C TRP A 683 41.27 6.33 -25.70
N ASN A 684 42.51 6.82 -25.71
CA ASN A 684 43.51 6.39 -24.75
C ASN A 684 43.38 7.24 -23.47
N LEU A 685 42.96 6.58 -22.37
CA LEU A 685 42.73 7.19 -21.06
C LEU A 685 43.96 7.10 -20.14
N GLY A 686 44.92 6.22 -20.47
CA GLY A 686 46.05 5.93 -19.59
C GLY A 686 45.63 5.18 -18.34
N THR A 687 45.89 5.76 -17.17
CA THR A 687 45.53 5.15 -15.87
C THR A 687 44.34 5.84 -15.25
N LEU A 688 43.31 5.04 -14.88
CA LEU A 688 42.13 5.53 -14.16
C LEU A 688 42.13 4.94 -12.75
N ALA A 689 42.13 5.79 -11.73
CA ALA A 689 42.10 5.39 -10.35
C ALA A 689 40.74 4.74 -9.97
N THR A 690 40.73 3.96 -8.90
CA THR A 690 39.50 3.40 -8.33
C THR A 690 38.49 4.52 -8.00
N GLY A 691 37.25 4.35 -8.40
CA GLY A 691 36.17 5.32 -8.23
C GLY A 691 36.21 6.50 -9.21
N ALA A 692 37.24 6.59 -10.07
CA ALA A 692 37.33 7.64 -11.06
C ALA A 692 36.53 7.32 -12.32
N GLY A 693 35.94 8.33 -12.93
CA GLY A 693 35.20 8.25 -14.17
C GLY A 693 35.62 9.32 -15.18
N ALA A 694 35.34 9.05 -16.46
CA ALA A 694 35.56 9.98 -17.56
C ALA A 694 34.43 9.85 -18.59
N GLN A 695 34.21 10.90 -19.39
CA GLN A 695 33.20 10.91 -20.42
C GLN A 695 33.76 11.34 -21.75
N LEU A 696 33.34 10.68 -22.81
CA LEU A 696 33.53 11.08 -24.19
C LEU A 696 32.18 11.46 -24.80
N MET A 697 32.11 12.64 -25.40
CA MET A 697 30.95 13.11 -26.16
C MET A 697 31.31 13.05 -27.63
N LEU A 698 30.60 12.25 -28.40
CA LEU A 698 30.79 12.01 -29.81
C LEU A 698 29.57 12.51 -30.58
N THR A 699 29.75 13.57 -31.34
CA THR A 699 28.71 14.11 -32.23
C THR A 699 28.91 13.60 -33.65
N MET A 700 27.89 12.95 -34.21
CA MET A 700 27.89 12.43 -35.58
C MET A 700 26.63 12.84 -36.33
N SER A 701 26.70 12.75 -37.65
CA SER A 701 25.54 12.86 -38.57
C SER A 701 25.54 11.70 -39.57
N SER A 702 24.34 11.25 -39.96
CA SER A 702 24.18 10.23 -41.03
C SER A 702 23.56 10.86 -42.26
N SER A 703 24.08 10.54 -43.43
CA SER A 703 23.52 10.95 -44.71
C SER A 703 22.44 10.01 -45.26
N SER A 704 22.16 8.90 -44.55
CA SER A 704 21.20 7.89 -44.96
C SER A 704 20.17 7.63 -43.85
N VAL A 705 18.92 7.37 -44.24
CA VAL A 705 17.87 6.92 -43.33
C VAL A 705 18.13 5.48 -42.89
N GLY A 706 17.74 5.15 -41.66
CA GLY A 706 17.88 3.81 -41.06
C GLY A 706 18.37 3.87 -39.63
N ILE A 707 18.52 2.71 -39.02
CA ILE A 707 19.02 2.61 -37.65
C ILE A 707 20.55 2.65 -37.69
N ILE A 708 21.16 3.57 -36.95
CA ILE A 708 22.59 3.61 -36.67
C ILE A 708 22.83 3.19 -35.23
N THR A 709 23.63 2.16 -35.03
CA THR A 709 23.99 1.67 -33.67
C THR A 709 25.44 2.02 -33.43
N ASN A 710 25.69 2.88 -32.46
CA ASN A 710 27.03 3.12 -31.94
C ASN A 710 27.37 2.15 -30.85
N SER A 711 28.58 1.63 -30.79
CA SER A 711 29.01 0.66 -29.80
C SER A 711 30.46 0.87 -29.37
N ALA A 712 30.69 0.77 -28.07
CA ALA A 712 32.00 0.93 -27.46
C ALA A 712 32.38 -0.24 -26.58
N ILE A 713 33.68 -0.55 -26.51
CA ILE A 713 34.28 -1.51 -25.59
C ILE A 713 35.47 -0.85 -24.87
N VAL A 714 35.78 -1.31 -23.64
CA VAL A 714 36.98 -0.88 -22.91
C VAL A 714 37.95 -2.03 -22.74
N GLN A 715 39.26 -1.74 -22.94
CA GLN A 715 40.38 -2.66 -22.73
C GLN A 715 41.40 -1.98 -21.82
N ALA A 716 42.15 -2.77 -21.08
CA ALA A 716 43.27 -2.34 -20.22
C ALA A 716 44.21 -3.49 -19.89
N ASP A 717 45.41 -3.18 -19.42
CA ASP A 717 46.36 -4.21 -18.93
C ASP A 717 45.89 -4.85 -17.62
N THR A 718 45.12 -4.10 -16.82
CA THR A 718 44.60 -4.60 -15.54
C THR A 718 43.40 -5.50 -15.82
N THR A 719 43.42 -6.70 -15.24
CA THR A 719 42.35 -7.68 -15.34
C THR A 719 41.02 -7.05 -14.84
N ASP A 720 39.95 -7.34 -15.56
CA ASP A 720 38.59 -6.90 -15.18
C ASP A 720 37.90 -7.98 -14.37
N ALA A 721 37.28 -7.55 -13.26
CA ALA A 721 36.53 -8.45 -12.40
C ALA A 721 35.11 -8.73 -12.93
N ASN A 722 34.61 -7.83 -13.80
CA ASN A 722 33.27 -7.91 -14.37
C ASN A 722 33.30 -7.51 -15.86
N ILE A 723 33.60 -8.46 -16.72
CA ILE A 723 33.72 -8.21 -18.17
C ILE A 723 32.39 -7.90 -18.85
N ASP A 724 31.24 -8.18 -18.21
CA ASP A 724 29.92 -8.00 -18.81
C ASP A 724 29.53 -6.51 -18.96
N ASN A 725 30.13 -5.64 -18.16
CA ASN A 725 29.90 -4.19 -18.23
C ASN A 725 30.97 -3.43 -19.01
N ASN A 726 31.91 -4.13 -19.67
CA ASN A 726 32.98 -3.56 -20.47
C ASN A 726 32.53 -3.09 -21.85
N SER A 727 31.27 -3.18 -22.18
CA SER A 727 30.70 -2.74 -23.45
C SER A 727 29.40 -1.97 -23.26
N ALA A 728 29.13 -1.04 -24.17
CA ALA A 728 27.86 -0.33 -24.21
C ALA A 728 27.49 0.00 -25.66
N SER A 729 26.20 -0.01 -25.96
CA SER A 729 25.69 0.37 -27.28
C SER A 729 24.37 1.10 -27.22
N VAL A 730 24.14 2.02 -28.14
CA VAL A 730 22.86 2.73 -28.29
C VAL A 730 22.51 2.87 -29.75
N ALA A 731 21.26 2.55 -30.08
CA ALA A 731 20.70 2.71 -31.42
C ALA A 731 19.94 4.03 -31.54
N VAL A 732 20.08 4.72 -32.68
CA VAL A 732 19.32 5.92 -33.05
C VAL A 732 18.71 5.71 -34.41
N ASN A 733 17.45 6.07 -34.58
CA ASN A 733 16.76 5.96 -35.85
C ASN A 733 16.90 7.27 -36.67
N VAL A 734 17.50 7.19 -37.83
CA VAL A 734 17.66 8.31 -38.77
C VAL A 734 16.49 8.30 -39.74
N VAL A 735 15.70 9.36 -39.74
CA VAL A 735 14.46 9.45 -40.54
C VAL A 735 14.52 10.59 -41.54
N SER A 736 13.79 10.47 -42.64
CA SER A 736 13.69 11.53 -43.66
C SER A 736 12.83 12.71 -43.16
N SER A 737 11.92 12.46 -42.27
CA SER A 737 11.08 13.47 -41.61
C SER A 737 10.69 12.97 -40.21
N LEU A 738 10.73 13.87 -39.24
CA LEU A 738 10.15 13.58 -37.92
C LEU A 738 8.62 13.65 -37.97
N PRO A 739 7.89 12.96 -37.09
CA PRO A 739 6.43 13.07 -37.02
C PRO A 739 6.02 14.54 -36.90
N PRO A 740 4.96 14.98 -37.59
CA PRO A 740 4.46 16.34 -37.44
C PRO A 740 3.94 16.52 -36.00
N PRO A 741 3.84 17.77 -35.51
CA PRO A 741 3.27 18.07 -34.24
C PRO A 741 1.88 17.46 -34.09
N GLN A 742 1.65 16.75 -32.97
CA GLN A 742 0.42 16.03 -32.66
C GLN A 742 -0.22 16.61 -31.43
N VAL A 743 -1.55 16.78 -31.46
CA VAL A 743 -2.31 17.08 -30.23
C VAL A 743 -2.33 15.84 -29.35
N SER A 744 -1.73 15.92 -28.17
CA SER A 744 -1.61 14.81 -27.22
C SER A 744 -2.67 14.84 -26.13
N ALA A 745 -3.20 16.02 -25.79
CA ALA A 745 -4.31 16.14 -24.85
C ALA A 745 -5.13 17.42 -25.08
N ILE A 746 -6.43 17.33 -24.86
CA ILE A 746 -7.36 18.46 -24.81
C ILE A 746 -8.25 18.28 -23.60
N SER A 747 -8.41 19.35 -22.80
CA SER A 747 -9.36 19.35 -21.69
C SER A 747 -9.93 20.74 -21.47
N VAL A 748 -11.12 20.80 -20.86
CA VAL A 748 -11.75 22.03 -20.41
C VAL A 748 -12.08 21.86 -18.94
N GLY A 749 -11.47 22.66 -18.07
CA GLY A 749 -11.65 22.57 -16.63
C GLY A 749 -11.37 23.90 -15.94
N GLY A 750 -12.03 24.19 -14.83
CA GLY A 750 -11.79 25.41 -14.06
C GLY A 750 -12.06 26.71 -14.82
N GLY A 751 -12.88 26.68 -15.88
CA GLY A 751 -13.12 27.84 -16.73
C GLY A 751 -12.02 28.17 -17.73
N ALA A 752 -11.08 27.23 -17.99
CA ALA A 752 -10.02 27.39 -18.96
C ALA A 752 -10.00 26.23 -19.96
N PHE A 753 -9.55 26.52 -21.19
CA PHE A 753 -9.25 25.53 -22.20
C PHE A 753 -7.76 25.15 -22.13
N HIS A 754 -7.46 23.87 -22.09
CA HIS A 754 -6.11 23.33 -22.02
C HIS A 754 -5.83 22.50 -23.26
N LEU A 755 -4.67 22.72 -23.90
CA LEU A 755 -4.23 22.01 -25.08
C LEU A 755 -2.76 21.63 -24.91
N THR A 756 -2.44 20.35 -25.06
CA THR A 756 -1.05 19.86 -25.08
C THR A 756 -0.72 19.33 -26.46
N ILE A 757 0.44 19.72 -27.00
CA ILE A 757 0.93 19.31 -28.31
C ILE A 757 2.33 18.72 -28.14
N SER A 758 2.52 17.50 -28.61
CA SER A 758 3.86 16.91 -28.83
C SER A 758 4.43 17.47 -30.13
N ASN A 759 5.61 18.08 -30.08
CA ASN A 759 6.27 18.74 -31.18
C ASN A 759 7.72 18.23 -31.32
N PRO A 760 7.92 16.95 -31.67
CA PRO A 760 9.23 16.31 -31.63
C PRO A 760 10.27 16.92 -32.61
N ASN A 761 9.81 17.59 -33.64
CA ASN A 761 10.70 18.24 -34.63
C ASN A 761 10.98 19.72 -34.32
N ALA A 762 10.60 20.23 -33.16
CA ALA A 762 10.75 21.62 -32.73
C ALA A 762 10.26 22.64 -33.80
N SER A 763 9.25 22.26 -34.61
CA SER A 763 8.61 23.15 -35.56
C SER A 763 7.96 24.33 -34.84
N THR A 764 7.89 25.48 -35.53
CA THR A 764 7.11 26.60 -35.02
C THR A 764 5.62 26.23 -35.03
N VAL A 765 5.02 25.98 -33.89
CA VAL A 765 3.59 25.71 -33.76
C VAL A 765 2.90 27.00 -33.33
N ILE A 766 1.86 27.38 -34.09
CA ILE A 766 1.04 28.54 -33.81
C ILE A 766 -0.37 28.05 -33.44
N ILE A 767 -0.81 28.34 -32.21
CA ILE A 767 -2.19 28.09 -31.80
C ILE A 767 -3.02 29.34 -32.14
N GLN A 768 -4.14 29.11 -32.81
CA GLN A 768 -5.08 30.16 -33.21
C GLN A 768 -6.45 29.91 -32.57
N ALA A 769 -7.12 30.97 -32.19
CA ALA A 769 -8.51 30.93 -31.72
C ALA A 769 -9.42 31.71 -32.67
N SER A 770 -10.68 31.27 -32.72
CA SER A 770 -11.75 31.90 -33.51
C SER A 770 -13.09 31.78 -32.76
N THR A 771 -13.97 32.73 -32.96
CA THR A 771 -15.39 32.69 -32.46
C THR A 771 -16.37 32.35 -33.57
N ASN A 772 -15.97 32.29 -34.83
CA ASN A 772 -16.84 32.07 -35.97
C ASN A 772 -16.30 31.12 -37.02
N LEU A 773 -15.19 30.42 -36.73
CA LEU A 773 -14.46 29.47 -37.62
C LEU A 773 -13.92 30.09 -38.92
N VAL A 774 -14.07 31.40 -39.12
CA VAL A 774 -13.61 32.13 -40.32
C VAL A 774 -12.43 32.99 -39.96
N ASN A 775 -12.54 33.81 -38.94
CA ASN A 775 -11.49 34.74 -38.54
C ASN A 775 -10.66 34.11 -37.41
N TRP A 776 -9.40 33.80 -37.68
CA TRP A 776 -8.47 33.16 -36.78
C TRP A 776 -7.38 34.12 -36.31
N VAL A 777 -7.21 34.23 -35.01
CA VAL A 777 -6.21 35.07 -34.36
C VAL A 777 -5.16 34.18 -33.67
N ASN A 778 -3.89 34.51 -33.87
CA ASN A 778 -2.79 33.82 -33.18
C ASN A 778 -2.86 34.13 -31.69
N VAL A 779 -2.99 33.10 -30.84
CA VAL A 779 -3.08 33.23 -29.39
C VAL A 779 -1.85 32.71 -28.68
N TYR A 780 -1.08 31.86 -29.36
CA TYR A 780 0.16 31.31 -28.77
C TYR A 780 1.09 30.81 -29.88
N THR A 781 2.41 30.90 -29.66
CA THR A 781 3.43 30.40 -30.59
C THR A 781 4.58 29.79 -29.77
N SER A 782 5.05 28.59 -30.15
CA SER A 782 6.15 27.90 -29.48
C SER A 782 6.88 26.95 -30.41
N THR A 783 8.16 26.71 -30.14
CA THR A 783 8.99 25.70 -30.80
C THR A 783 9.41 24.57 -29.84
N LEU A 784 8.90 24.56 -28.60
CA LEU A 784 9.25 23.55 -27.59
C LEU A 784 8.81 22.16 -28.02
N PRO A 785 9.55 21.10 -27.63
CA PRO A 785 9.20 19.71 -27.93
C PRO A 785 7.87 19.26 -27.32
N SER A 786 7.48 19.86 -26.20
CA SER A 786 6.16 19.71 -25.58
C SER A 786 5.59 21.09 -25.31
N ILE A 787 4.40 21.34 -25.84
CA ILE A 787 3.73 22.64 -25.77
C ILE A 787 2.47 22.47 -24.95
N THR A 788 2.35 23.20 -23.85
CA THR A 788 1.11 23.32 -23.07
C THR A 788 0.56 24.73 -23.23
N PHE A 789 -0.66 24.85 -23.71
CA PHE A 789 -1.36 26.09 -23.91
C PHE A 789 -2.63 26.11 -23.05
N ASN A 790 -2.82 27.20 -22.31
CA ASN A 790 -3.97 27.39 -21.44
C ASN A 790 -4.65 28.73 -21.81
N ASP A 791 -5.95 28.68 -22.11
CA ASP A 791 -6.75 29.89 -22.35
C ASP A 791 -7.74 30.07 -21.21
N SER A 792 -7.39 30.90 -20.24
CA SER A 792 -8.27 31.30 -19.14
C SER A 792 -9.35 32.32 -19.54
N THR A 793 -9.30 32.83 -20.77
CA THR A 793 -10.27 33.80 -21.28
C THR A 793 -11.45 33.15 -22.05
N GLN A 794 -11.46 31.82 -22.15
CA GLN A 794 -12.46 31.07 -22.90
C GLN A 794 -13.90 31.41 -22.45
N THR A 795 -14.13 31.60 -21.17
CA THR A 795 -15.44 31.92 -20.61
C THR A 795 -16.01 33.31 -21.03
N ASN A 796 -15.14 34.16 -21.58
CA ASN A 796 -15.59 35.49 -22.11
C ASN A 796 -16.25 35.38 -23.50
N TYR A 797 -16.35 34.19 -24.05
CA TYR A 797 -16.91 33.96 -25.39
C TYR A 797 -18.01 32.90 -25.34
N HIS A 798 -19.08 33.08 -26.08
CA HIS A 798 -20.18 32.11 -26.18
C HIS A 798 -19.70 30.83 -26.88
N ASP A 799 -18.95 31.00 -27.99
CA ASP A 799 -18.27 29.92 -28.71
C ASP A 799 -16.82 30.33 -28.97
N ARG A 800 -15.88 29.42 -28.72
CA ARG A 800 -14.46 29.63 -28.98
C ARG A 800 -13.82 28.33 -29.49
N PHE A 801 -13.30 28.41 -30.70
CA PHE A 801 -12.69 27.30 -31.41
C PHE A 801 -11.16 27.48 -31.43
N TYR A 802 -10.43 26.38 -31.44
CA TYR A 802 -8.97 26.40 -31.49
C TYR A 802 -8.46 25.50 -32.59
N ARG A 803 -7.35 25.90 -33.16
CA ARG A 803 -6.55 25.07 -34.08
C ARG A 803 -5.06 25.33 -33.89
N ALA A 804 -4.27 24.30 -34.13
CA ALA A 804 -2.83 24.45 -34.24
C ALA A 804 -2.39 24.36 -35.70
N LYS A 805 -1.46 25.20 -36.11
CA LYS A 805 -0.82 25.14 -37.41
C LYS A 805 0.70 25.23 -37.29
N ILE A 806 1.41 24.63 -38.21
CA ILE A 806 2.85 24.83 -38.34
C ILE A 806 3.09 26.19 -39.02
N GLY A 807 3.88 27.01 -38.36
CA GLY A 807 4.28 28.31 -38.89
C GLY A 807 5.45 28.20 -39.85
N PRO A 808 5.72 29.26 -40.66
CA PRO A 808 6.93 29.34 -41.48
C PRO A 808 8.17 29.44 -40.63
#